data_d913c3a764b36bb358dc4ebab8c6ceba
#
_entry.id   d913c3a764b36bb358dc4ebab8c6ceba
#
_cell.length_a   1.000
_cell.length_b   1.000
_cell.length_c   1.000
_cell.angle_alpha   90.00
_cell.angle_beta   90.00
_cell.angle_gamma   90.00
#
_symmetry.space_group_name_H-M   'P 1'
#
loop_
_entity.id
_entity.type
_entity.pdbx_description
1 polymer ?
#
loop_
_entity_poly.entity_id
_entity_poly.type
_entity_poly.pdbx_seq_one_letter_code
_entity_poly.pdbx_strand_id
1 'polypeptide(L)'
;MNQIDANGNITQVDPNNQNFNPNSHDSLHNNKEVPKGVWAWKIDRRFGDIIPTQPDTVPHLYQNSIYATGLYGEYNTIGNNFSSRLSRIFIDRKPVSEFFFTDPYSFSRKEADEFQFINTLSPYTNISYDNCGDKQNGEDHIDAKFAVNAGKRLGLGFDLDYYYGRGYYSNQNLAHFNGTLFSSYRGDRYQMHFLAQFYQHKTNENGGITNDNYITHPEQETTQYSEDEIPTVLNSNWNRNKTQHVFFTHRYNVGFYRKVKMTEEEIKAREFAAASAKQKAEREAKDNPDKTDNSLGRKGAPVSEAPTPAPTGRPKDARIMGDEPVRKPESHKTDAPRVQVPNQAVADSLAAEKALQDSIDATMKREYVPVTSFIHTLDFNNYEHIYQAYATPDNYYLNTYYDLDYEGKSGGVSAYDKHRYTSVKNTLAIALLEGFNKYMKAGLKVFASYEMRQFKMPALLDGSNAYFLEKESGHCLNIGGQMSKTQGETFHFNLGAELGMTGYDQGMLKLDFATDLNFPLMGDTVRLAAKGNFSRLIPSHMMKHFHSKHLWWDNDLSAETRTHLEGIFAYDKTDTRLRVAIDEIQNYTYFGMSYNATTSGRTQLTGQVYQESENINVLTLQLYQNLRWGILNWENVLTYQNSSKPSALPLPALNVFSNLFLKFKIARVLAVEMGGSLTWFSKYEAPDYLPQIANFAIQKNGDSQVELGGYPFIDVYANMHLKRARFFVSMSHVNSGSGSKMYFLAPHYPTNTNILRFGISWNFFN
;
A
#
# COMPACT_ATOMS: atom_id res chain seq x y z
N MET A 1 -5.57 21.30 9.20
CA MET A 1 -5.97 20.01 8.58
C MET A 1 -7.21 19.49 9.28
N ASN A 2 -8.19 18.97 8.54
CA ASN A 2 -9.34 18.32 9.17
C ASN A 2 -9.03 16.82 9.30
N GLN A 3 -9.02 16.32 10.51
CA GLN A 3 -8.87 14.88 10.81
C GLN A 3 -10.23 14.29 11.11
N ILE A 4 -10.47 13.09 10.63
CA ILE A 4 -11.66 12.33 11.00
C ILE A 4 -11.27 11.47 12.20
N ASP A 5 -11.91 11.68 13.35
CA ASP A 5 -11.70 10.86 14.54
C ASP A 5 -12.28 9.45 14.36
N ALA A 6 -11.99 8.57 15.31
CA ALA A 6 -12.50 7.19 15.30
C ALA A 6 -14.05 7.10 15.24
N ASN A 7 -14.75 8.20 15.45
CA ASN A 7 -16.20 8.31 15.45
C ASN A 7 -16.76 8.88 14.13
N GLY A 8 -15.92 9.16 13.15
CA GLY A 8 -16.34 9.74 11.88
C GLY A 8 -16.58 11.26 11.92
N ASN A 9 -16.24 11.94 13.01
CA ASN A 9 -16.35 13.39 13.12
C ASN A 9 -15.13 14.05 12.48
N ILE A 10 -15.38 15.16 11.79
CA ILE A 10 -14.31 15.98 11.22
C ILE A 10 -13.79 16.87 12.33
N THR A 11 -12.58 16.61 12.80
CA THR A 11 -11.87 17.50 13.72
C THR A 11 -10.78 18.24 12.96
N GLN A 12 -10.61 19.52 13.25
CA GLN A 12 -9.49 20.29 12.74
C GLN A 12 -8.23 19.79 13.43
N VAL A 13 -7.34 19.20 12.65
CA VAL A 13 -6.03 18.78 13.16
C VAL A 13 -5.12 19.99 13.14
N ASP A 14 -4.47 20.23 14.27
CA ASP A 14 -3.31 21.08 14.28
C ASP A 14 -2.30 20.53 13.25
N PRO A 15 -1.82 21.32 12.29
CA PRO A 15 -0.85 20.87 11.29
C PRO A 15 0.41 20.25 11.89
N ASN A 16 0.64 20.43 13.19
CA ASN A 16 1.77 19.86 13.92
C ASN A 16 1.50 18.47 14.52
N ASN A 17 0.25 17.97 14.51
CA ASN A 17 -0.09 16.67 15.10
C ASN A 17 -0.23 15.60 14.00
N GLN A 18 0.84 15.31 13.31
CA GLN A 18 0.90 14.19 12.35
C GLN A 18 1.35 12.94 13.09
N ASN A 19 0.48 11.92 13.14
CA ASN A 19 0.90 10.59 13.52
C ASN A 19 2.05 10.17 12.60
N PHE A 20 3.22 10.00 13.20
CA PHE A 20 4.44 9.66 12.50
C PHE A 20 4.27 8.29 11.81
N ASN A 21 4.11 8.31 10.48
CA ASN A 21 4.28 7.11 9.67
C ASN A 21 5.70 7.15 9.09
N PRO A 22 6.64 6.36 9.60
CA PRO A 22 8.03 6.42 9.16
C PRO A 22 8.25 5.96 7.73
N ASN A 23 7.27 5.28 7.13
CA ASN A 23 7.30 4.89 5.71
C ASN A 23 6.66 5.94 4.79
N SER A 24 6.08 7.02 5.33
CA SER A 24 5.60 8.12 4.51
C SER A 24 6.75 9.07 4.21
N HIS A 25 7.44 8.87 3.13
CA HIS A 25 8.44 9.81 2.58
C HIS A 25 7.86 11.19 2.26
N ASP A 26 6.56 11.34 2.39
CA ASP A 26 5.79 12.49 1.95
C ASP A 26 5.55 13.57 3.00
N SER A 27 5.94 13.36 4.28
CA SER A 27 5.55 14.26 5.36
C SER A 27 6.40 15.53 5.48
N LEU A 28 7.53 15.62 4.79
CA LEU A 28 8.50 16.69 4.97
C LEU A 28 8.32 17.91 4.06
N HIS A 29 7.47 17.85 3.02
CA HIS A 29 7.42 18.90 1.98
C HIS A 29 6.02 19.44 1.68
N ASN A 30 5.23 19.79 2.67
CA ASN A 30 3.84 19.98 2.39
C ASN A 30 3.27 21.39 2.42
N ASN A 31 3.36 22.04 1.28
CA ASN A 31 2.30 22.89 0.76
C ASN A 31 1.40 22.09 -0.23
N LYS A 32 0.97 20.89 0.17
CA LYS A 32 0.00 20.09 -0.59
C LYS A 32 -1.35 20.80 -0.51
N GLU A 33 -1.88 21.25 -1.63
CA GLU A 33 -3.28 21.66 -1.71
C GLU A 33 -4.15 20.40 -1.59
N VAL A 34 -4.48 20.03 -0.35
CA VAL A 34 -5.42 18.94 -0.10
C VAL A 34 -6.78 19.34 -0.66
N PRO A 35 -7.44 18.52 -1.49
CA PRO A 35 -8.76 18.81 -1.99
C PRO A 35 -9.74 19.06 -0.84
N LYS A 36 -10.41 20.20 -0.84
CA LYS A 36 -11.43 20.48 0.18
C LYS A 36 -12.57 19.47 0.07
N GLY A 37 -12.93 18.85 1.20
CA GLY A 37 -14.03 17.89 1.24
C GLY A 37 -13.67 16.48 0.78
N VAL A 38 -12.38 16.15 0.66
CA VAL A 38 -11.88 14.78 0.43
C VAL A 38 -11.00 14.38 1.59
N TRP A 39 -11.29 13.23 2.20
CA TRP A 39 -10.51 12.65 3.30
C TRP A 39 -10.05 11.25 2.90
N ALA A 40 -8.82 10.93 3.24
CA ALA A 40 -8.25 9.63 2.96
C ALA A 40 -7.62 9.02 4.20
N TRP A 41 -7.64 7.69 4.28
CA TRP A 41 -7.00 6.93 5.34
C TRP A 41 -6.59 5.55 4.85
N LYS A 42 -5.63 4.98 5.53
CA LYS A 42 -5.28 3.55 5.47
C LYS A 42 -5.83 2.85 6.70
N ILE A 43 -5.76 1.54 6.71
CA ILE A 43 -6.20 0.73 7.85
C ILE A 43 -5.10 -0.24 8.27
N ASP A 44 -5.05 -0.56 9.54
CA ASP A 44 -4.25 -1.67 10.02
C ASP A 44 -4.88 -3.00 9.54
N ARG A 45 -4.07 -3.89 8.96
CA ARG A 45 -4.54 -5.15 8.37
C ARG A 45 -5.15 -6.11 9.40
N ARG A 46 -4.73 -6.05 10.67
CA ARG A 46 -5.18 -6.98 11.72
C ARG A 46 -6.46 -6.52 12.38
N PHE A 47 -6.53 -5.25 12.73
CA PHE A 47 -7.62 -4.70 13.53
C PHE A 47 -8.52 -3.72 12.76
N GLY A 48 -8.12 -3.29 11.58
CA GLY A 48 -8.82 -2.26 10.82
C GLY A 48 -8.78 -0.88 11.50
N ASP A 49 -7.74 -0.59 12.29
CA ASP A 49 -7.56 0.74 12.89
C ASP A 49 -7.26 1.76 11.80
N ILE A 50 -7.90 2.91 11.91
CA ILE A 50 -7.80 3.97 10.92
C ILE A 50 -6.50 4.73 11.13
N ILE A 51 -5.69 4.83 10.07
CA ILE A 51 -4.48 5.61 9.99
C ILE A 51 -4.74 6.75 9.00
N PRO A 52 -4.95 8.00 9.46
CA PRO A 52 -5.22 9.12 8.57
C PRO A 52 -4.08 9.34 7.58
N THR A 53 -4.44 9.61 6.32
CA THR A 53 -3.49 9.93 5.25
C THR A 53 -4.00 11.11 4.45
N GLN A 54 -3.13 11.70 3.65
CA GLN A 54 -3.55 12.71 2.68
C GLN A 54 -3.87 12.05 1.35
N PRO A 55 -4.92 12.51 0.64
CA PRO A 55 -5.12 12.11 -0.75
C PRO A 55 -3.85 12.39 -1.55
N ASP A 56 -3.48 11.48 -2.44
CA ASP A 56 -2.30 11.70 -3.27
C ASP A 56 -2.55 12.81 -4.28
N THR A 57 -1.89 13.94 -4.07
CA THR A 57 -1.97 15.12 -4.94
C THR A 57 -0.60 15.73 -5.22
N VAL A 58 0.49 14.99 -4.92
CA VAL A 58 1.84 15.55 -4.90
C VAL A 58 2.48 15.56 -6.27
N PRO A 59 3.01 16.72 -6.73
CA PRO A 59 3.79 16.80 -7.95
C PRO A 59 5.26 16.41 -7.78
N HIS A 60 5.79 16.38 -6.56
CA HIS A 60 7.22 16.13 -6.32
C HIS A 60 7.60 14.69 -6.70
N LEU A 61 8.62 14.53 -7.52
CA LEU A 61 9.07 13.26 -8.10
C LEU A 61 7.93 12.45 -8.76
N TYR A 62 6.91 13.13 -9.29
CA TYR A 62 5.77 12.47 -9.93
C TYR A 62 6.20 11.56 -11.09
N GLN A 63 7.23 11.94 -11.85
CA GLN A 63 7.82 11.12 -12.92
C GLN A 63 8.37 9.77 -12.44
N ASN A 64 8.74 9.65 -11.16
CA ASN A 64 9.28 8.42 -10.57
C ASN A 64 8.20 7.57 -9.86
N SER A 65 6.98 8.07 -9.73
CA SER A 65 5.91 7.39 -8.96
C SER A 65 5.56 6.00 -9.50
N ILE A 66 5.76 5.78 -10.79
CA ILE A 66 5.53 4.49 -11.48
C ILE A 66 6.82 3.81 -11.92
N TYR A 67 7.99 4.38 -11.62
CA TYR A 67 9.26 3.87 -12.15
C TYR A 67 9.68 2.58 -11.44
N ALA A 68 10.11 1.57 -12.23
CA ALA A 68 10.50 0.28 -11.68
C ALA A 68 11.65 0.38 -10.69
N THR A 69 12.56 1.34 -10.87
CA THR A 69 13.69 1.57 -9.96
C THR A 69 13.31 2.22 -8.63
N GLY A 70 12.05 2.65 -8.46
CA GLY A 70 11.57 3.29 -7.24
C GLY A 70 11.70 4.81 -7.24
N LEU A 71 11.18 5.44 -6.19
CA LEU A 71 11.14 6.91 -6.08
C LEU A 71 12.53 7.53 -6.05
N TYR A 72 13.48 6.88 -5.40
CA TYR A 72 14.88 7.31 -5.26
C TYR A 72 15.86 6.36 -5.98
N GLY A 73 15.36 5.57 -6.91
CA GLY A 73 16.18 4.64 -7.67
C GLY A 73 16.78 3.50 -6.84
N GLU A 74 16.08 3.03 -5.80
CA GLU A 74 16.57 2.08 -4.79
C GLU A 74 16.38 0.60 -5.15
N TYR A 75 15.78 0.29 -6.30
CA TYR A 75 15.50 -1.10 -6.70
C TYR A 75 16.36 -1.58 -7.85
N ASN A 76 16.73 -2.86 -7.80
CA ASN A 76 17.11 -3.63 -8.97
C ASN A 76 15.87 -4.07 -9.72
N THR A 77 15.94 -4.13 -11.04
CA THR A 77 14.85 -4.54 -11.92
C THR A 77 15.37 -5.18 -13.19
N ILE A 78 14.53 -5.91 -13.91
CA ILE A 78 14.89 -6.58 -15.17
C ILE A 78 14.49 -5.80 -16.44
N GLY A 79 14.11 -4.53 -16.30
CA GLY A 79 13.87 -3.63 -17.45
C GLY A 79 12.63 -2.77 -17.30
N ASN A 80 11.50 -3.15 -17.91
CA ASN A 80 10.29 -2.33 -18.00
C ASN A 80 9.70 -1.96 -16.63
N ASN A 81 8.91 -0.90 -16.59
CA ASN A 81 8.06 -0.63 -15.43
C ASN A 81 7.15 -1.85 -15.18
N PHE A 82 6.76 -2.07 -13.95
CA PHE A 82 6.01 -3.27 -13.52
C PHE A 82 6.74 -4.61 -13.68
N SER A 83 8.03 -4.63 -14.07
CA SER A 83 8.88 -5.81 -14.01
C SER A 83 9.22 -6.19 -12.57
N SER A 84 9.71 -7.42 -12.38
CA SER A 84 10.25 -7.88 -11.10
C SER A 84 11.28 -6.91 -10.56
N ARG A 85 11.19 -6.60 -9.25
CA ARG A 85 12.15 -5.72 -8.58
C ARG A 85 12.55 -6.22 -7.19
N LEU A 86 13.77 -5.89 -6.79
CA LEU A 86 14.33 -6.18 -5.48
C LEU A 86 14.97 -4.91 -4.89
N SER A 87 14.58 -4.52 -3.66
CA SER A 87 15.22 -3.38 -3.00
C SER A 87 16.71 -3.64 -2.74
N ARG A 88 17.58 -2.67 -3.08
CA ARG A 88 18.98 -2.66 -2.67
C ARG A 88 19.16 -2.28 -1.20
N ILE A 89 18.14 -1.63 -0.62
CA ILE A 89 18.16 -1.17 0.78
C ILE A 89 17.55 -2.26 1.64
N PHE A 90 18.35 -2.84 2.56
CA PHE A 90 17.96 -4.02 3.31
C PHE A 90 16.80 -3.75 4.27
N ILE A 91 16.81 -2.63 4.99
CA ILE A 91 15.76 -2.27 5.96
C ILE A 91 14.36 -2.10 5.34
N ASP A 92 14.28 -1.97 4.02
CA ASP A 92 13.01 -1.85 3.29
C ASP A 92 12.57 -3.18 2.66
N ARG A 93 13.34 -4.28 2.86
CA ARG A 93 12.97 -5.63 2.40
C ARG A 93 11.98 -6.30 3.34
N LYS A 94 10.90 -6.84 2.79
CA LYS A 94 9.97 -7.70 3.54
C LYS A 94 10.50 -9.14 3.56
N PRO A 95 10.19 -9.94 4.60
CA PRO A 95 10.42 -11.39 4.57
C PRO A 95 9.72 -12.05 3.39
N VAL A 96 10.25 -13.18 2.92
CA VAL A 96 9.64 -13.97 1.84
C VAL A 96 8.24 -14.44 2.26
N SER A 97 7.25 -14.22 1.40
CA SER A 97 5.85 -14.59 1.66
C SER A 97 5.59 -16.10 1.44
N GLU A 98 4.42 -16.59 1.87
CA GLU A 98 3.98 -17.95 1.60
C GLU A 98 3.85 -18.26 0.11
N PHE A 99 3.56 -17.24 -0.71
CA PHE A 99 3.47 -17.34 -2.16
C PHE A 99 4.45 -16.38 -2.84
N PHE A 100 5.71 -16.69 -2.76
CA PHE A 100 6.84 -15.83 -3.14
C PHE A 100 6.82 -15.30 -4.58
N PHE A 101 6.08 -15.93 -5.49
CA PHE A 101 5.98 -15.48 -6.90
C PHE A 101 5.42 -14.07 -7.07
N THR A 102 4.72 -13.55 -6.07
CA THR A 102 4.15 -12.20 -6.10
C THR A 102 5.00 -11.17 -5.39
N ASP A 103 6.02 -11.57 -4.64
CA ASP A 103 6.86 -10.66 -3.86
C ASP A 103 7.58 -9.61 -4.71
N PRO A 104 8.20 -9.96 -5.85
CA PRO A 104 8.87 -8.98 -6.72
C PRO A 104 7.91 -7.97 -7.37
N TYR A 105 6.61 -8.24 -7.35
CA TYR A 105 5.55 -7.39 -7.90
C TYR A 105 4.67 -6.74 -6.82
N SER A 106 5.06 -6.81 -5.55
CA SER A 106 4.28 -6.30 -4.43
C SER A 106 3.94 -4.80 -4.54
N PHE A 107 4.78 -4.03 -5.21
CA PHE A 107 4.57 -2.59 -5.43
C PHE A 107 3.39 -2.25 -6.35
N SER A 108 3.04 -3.15 -7.26
CA SER A 108 1.91 -2.97 -8.19
C SER A 108 0.58 -3.45 -7.59
N ARG A 109 0.63 -4.17 -6.47
CA ARG A 109 -0.53 -4.67 -5.74
C ARG A 109 -0.67 -3.93 -4.41
N LYS A 110 -1.65 -3.05 -4.31
CA LYS A 110 -1.94 -2.33 -3.06
C LYS A 110 -2.57 -3.30 -2.05
N GLU A 111 -1.81 -3.75 -1.06
CA GLU A 111 -2.34 -4.59 0.03
C GLU A 111 -3.36 -3.82 0.89
N ALA A 112 -4.13 -4.52 1.74
CA ALA A 112 -5.22 -3.90 2.52
C ALA A 112 -4.75 -2.76 3.43
N ASP A 113 -3.54 -2.85 3.99
CA ASP A 113 -2.92 -1.82 4.84
C ASP A 113 -2.23 -0.70 4.03
N GLU A 114 -1.97 -0.93 2.75
CA GLU A 114 -1.42 0.07 1.83
C GLU A 114 -2.53 0.81 1.06
N PHE A 115 -3.72 0.19 0.95
CA PHE A 115 -4.85 0.76 0.21
C PHE A 115 -5.41 2.00 0.89
N GLN A 116 -5.65 3.06 0.11
CA GLN A 116 -6.18 4.32 0.59
C GLN A 116 -7.69 4.39 0.38
N PHE A 117 -8.45 4.28 1.47
CA PHE A 117 -9.88 4.55 1.48
C PHE A 117 -10.16 6.03 1.39
N ILE A 118 -11.25 6.40 0.72
CA ILE A 118 -11.63 7.80 0.50
C ILE A 118 -13.06 8.03 0.99
N ASN A 119 -13.25 9.15 1.68
CA ASN A 119 -14.55 9.75 1.99
C ASN A 119 -14.61 11.14 1.35
N THR A 120 -15.72 11.48 0.73
CA THR A 120 -15.83 12.72 -0.05
C THR A 120 -17.22 13.34 0.07
N LEU A 121 -17.29 14.68 0.02
CA LEU A 121 -18.56 15.42 0.01
C LEU A 121 -19.22 15.43 -1.37
N SER A 122 -18.43 15.34 -2.43
CA SER A 122 -18.87 15.21 -3.82
C SER A 122 -18.11 14.08 -4.49
N PRO A 123 -18.63 13.44 -5.56
CA PRO A 123 -17.91 12.38 -6.26
C PRO A 123 -16.47 12.81 -6.59
N TYR A 124 -15.53 11.92 -6.27
CA TYR A 124 -14.11 12.08 -6.55
C TYR A 124 -13.69 11.11 -7.64
N THR A 125 -13.02 11.60 -8.66
CA THR A 125 -12.41 10.77 -9.71
C THR A 125 -10.98 11.24 -9.93
N ASN A 126 -10.05 10.31 -9.99
CA ASN A 126 -8.70 10.54 -10.49
C ASN A 126 -8.48 9.66 -11.73
N ILE A 127 -7.94 10.22 -12.78
CA ILE A 127 -7.52 9.49 -13.97
C ILE A 127 -6.08 9.88 -14.25
N SER A 128 -5.22 8.89 -14.37
CA SER A 128 -3.81 9.05 -14.73
C SER A 128 -3.52 8.28 -16.00
N TYR A 129 -2.68 8.85 -16.86
CA TYR A 129 -2.14 8.20 -18.03
C TYR A 129 -0.67 8.51 -18.17
N ASP A 130 0.15 7.49 -18.32
CA ASP A 130 1.58 7.59 -18.51
C ASP A 130 2.00 6.79 -19.73
N ASN A 131 2.93 7.33 -20.50
CA ASN A 131 3.43 6.69 -21.72
C ASN A 131 4.94 6.93 -21.85
N CYS A 132 5.63 5.98 -22.42
CA CYS A 132 7.03 6.15 -22.82
C CYS A 132 7.36 5.29 -24.05
N GLY A 133 8.49 5.64 -24.70
CA GLY A 133 8.98 4.94 -25.87
C GLY A 133 8.13 5.18 -27.13
N ASP A 134 8.20 4.26 -28.05
CA ASP A 134 7.51 4.32 -29.34
C ASP A 134 6.55 3.12 -29.55
N LYS A 135 6.11 2.89 -30.79
CA LYS A 135 5.19 1.79 -31.10
C LYS A 135 5.83 0.40 -31.00
N GLN A 136 7.16 0.29 -31.06
CA GLN A 136 7.88 -0.98 -30.99
C GLN A 136 8.21 -1.37 -29.57
N ASN A 137 8.65 -0.42 -28.74
CA ASN A 137 9.23 -0.67 -27.42
C ASN A 137 8.52 0.11 -26.30
N GLY A 138 7.43 0.83 -26.59
CA GLY A 138 6.78 1.70 -25.64
C GLY A 138 5.99 0.99 -24.54
N GLU A 139 5.65 1.77 -23.54
CA GLU A 139 4.85 1.38 -22.40
C GLU A 139 3.62 2.30 -22.29
N ASP A 140 2.48 1.74 -21.95
CA ASP A 140 1.23 2.45 -21.71
C ASP A 140 0.69 2.08 -20.32
N HIS A 141 0.38 3.08 -19.49
CA HIS A 141 -0.17 2.90 -18.16
C HIS A 141 -1.40 3.78 -17.96
N ILE A 142 -2.48 3.21 -17.48
CA ILE A 142 -3.73 3.89 -17.15
C ILE A 142 -4.15 3.49 -15.73
N ASP A 143 -4.32 4.47 -14.85
CA ASP A 143 -4.90 4.31 -13.51
C ASP A 143 -6.17 5.16 -13.40
N ALA A 144 -7.25 4.59 -12.89
CA ALA A 144 -8.53 5.27 -12.73
C ALA A 144 -9.16 4.93 -11.37
N LYS A 145 -9.28 5.94 -10.51
CA LYS A 145 -9.87 5.82 -9.19
C LYS A 145 -11.15 6.63 -9.08
N PHE A 146 -12.20 6.00 -8.58
CA PHE A 146 -13.48 6.64 -8.32
C PHE A 146 -13.91 6.40 -6.88
N ALA A 147 -14.46 7.45 -6.23
CA ALA A 147 -15.03 7.36 -4.91
C ALA A 147 -16.27 8.24 -4.78
N VAL A 148 -17.29 7.73 -4.11
CA VAL A 148 -18.54 8.44 -3.84
C VAL A 148 -19.09 8.05 -2.47
N ASN A 149 -19.77 8.96 -1.82
CA ASN A 149 -20.46 8.70 -0.56
C ASN A 149 -21.97 8.57 -0.76
N ALA A 150 -22.53 7.51 -0.20
CA ALA A 150 -23.97 7.35 -0.01
C ALA A 150 -24.35 7.84 1.39
N GLY A 151 -24.61 9.13 1.52
CA GLY A 151 -24.79 9.82 2.80
C GLY A 151 -23.44 10.10 3.50
N LYS A 152 -23.49 10.40 4.81
CA LYS A 152 -22.30 10.83 5.58
C LYS A 152 -21.39 9.69 6.02
N ARG A 153 -21.87 8.45 6.02
CA ARG A 153 -21.22 7.30 6.69
C ARG A 153 -20.74 6.20 5.75
N LEU A 154 -21.34 6.06 4.57
CA LEU A 154 -21.02 4.99 3.62
C LEU A 154 -20.26 5.56 2.43
N GLY A 155 -19.00 5.16 2.28
CA GLY A 155 -18.17 5.39 1.13
C GLY A 155 -18.10 4.15 0.25
N LEU A 156 -18.11 4.33 -1.07
CA LEU A 156 -18.00 3.29 -2.10
C LEU A 156 -17.06 3.77 -3.18
N GLY A 157 -16.35 2.85 -3.81
CA GLY A 157 -15.51 3.21 -4.94
C GLY A 157 -14.86 2.02 -5.62
N PHE A 158 -14.13 2.35 -6.66
CA PHE A 158 -13.28 1.40 -7.37
C PHE A 158 -11.95 2.06 -7.75
N ASP A 159 -10.96 1.21 -8.01
CA ASP A 159 -9.62 1.57 -8.47
C ASP A 159 -9.25 0.56 -9.58
N LEU A 160 -8.89 1.04 -10.77
CA LEU A 160 -8.50 0.25 -11.92
C LEU A 160 -7.12 0.70 -12.36
N ASP A 161 -6.20 -0.24 -12.45
CA ASP A 161 -4.83 -0.03 -12.85
C ASP A 161 -4.49 -1.01 -13.98
N TYR A 162 -4.14 -0.48 -15.13
CA TYR A 162 -3.77 -1.26 -16.31
C TYR A 162 -2.46 -0.76 -16.89
N TYR A 163 -1.55 -1.68 -17.10
CA TYR A 163 -0.26 -1.40 -17.71
C TYR A 163 0.05 -2.43 -18.80
N TYR A 164 0.64 -1.95 -19.88
CA TYR A 164 1.18 -2.76 -20.96
C TYR A 164 2.54 -2.23 -21.41
N GLY A 165 3.58 -3.05 -21.31
CA GLY A 165 4.93 -2.75 -21.80
C GLY A 165 5.33 -3.71 -22.90
N ARG A 166 5.84 -3.17 -24.02
CA ARG A 166 6.32 -3.97 -25.15
C ARG A 166 7.71 -4.52 -24.92
N GLY A 167 8.54 -3.75 -24.23
CA GLY A 167 9.94 -4.09 -23.93
C GLY A 167 10.92 -3.54 -24.93
N TYR A 168 12.08 -3.12 -24.43
CA TYR A 168 13.19 -2.61 -25.23
C TYR A 168 14.02 -3.72 -25.83
N TYR A 169 14.12 -4.84 -25.15
CA TYR A 169 14.83 -6.03 -25.62
C TYR A 169 13.84 -7.08 -26.06
N SER A 170 14.28 -7.97 -26.95
CA SER A 170 13.44 -9.07 -27.45
C SER A 170 12.82 -9.87 -26.31
N ASN A 171 11.58 -10.32 -26.50
CA ASN A 171 10.83 -11.19 -25.56
C ASN A 171 10.68 -10.62 -24.13
N GLN A 172 10.51 -9.30 -23.99
CA GLN A 172 10.44 -8.63 -22.69
C GLN A 172 9.07 -8.01 -22.39
N ASN A 173 8.06 -8.26 -23.21
CA ASN A 173 6.75 -7.64 -23.01
C ASN A 173 6.06 -8.13 -21.74
N LEU A 174 5.28 -7.27 -21.13
CA LEU A 174 4.47 -7.59 -19.96
C LEU A 174 3.12 -6.87 -19.98
N ALA A 175 2.15 -7.46 -19.29
CA ALA A 175 0.82 -6.88 -19.09
C ALA A 175 0.41 -7.04 -17.61
N HIS A 176 -0.08 -5.96 -17.04
CA HIS A 176 -0.60 -5.91 -15.69
C HIS A 176 -2.02 -5.36 -15.68
N PHE A 177 -2.86 -5.96 -14.86
CA PHE A 177 -4.21 -5.46 -14.56
C PHE A 177 -4.52 -5.66 -13.08
N ASN A 178 -4.96 -4.60 -12.42
CA ASN A 178 -5.48 -4.63 -11.06
C ASN A 178 -6.85 -3.93 -11.03
N GLY A 179 -7.87 -4.64 -10.61
CA GLY A 179 -9.20 -4.12 -10.36
C GLY A 179 -9.54 -4.23 -8.88
N THR A 180 -9.89 -3.12 -8.25
CA THR A 180 -10.22 -3.05 -6.82
C THR A 180 -11.60 -2.44 -6.63
N LEU A 181 -12.45 -3.10 -5.86
CA LEU A 181 -13.69 -2.54 -5.32
C LEU A 181 -13.52 -2.31 -3.84
N PHE A 182 -13.95 -1.17 -3.33
CA PHE A 182 -13.84 -0.86 -1.92
C PHE A 182 -15.09 -0.19 -1.36
N SER A 183 -15.30 -0.41 -0.09
CA SER A 183 -16.39 0.21 0.67
C SER A 183 -15.96 0.47 2.10
N SER A 184 -16.48 1.52 2.69
CA SER A 184 -16.27 1.84 4.10
C SER A 184 -17.55 2.37 4.73
N TYR A 185 -17.91 1.87 5.90
CA TYR A 185 -18.98 2.42 6.71
C TYR A 185 -18.43 2.89 8.05
N ARG A 186 -18.72 4.14 8.41
CA ARG A 186 -18.17 4.81 9.59
C ARG A 186 -19.29 5.39 10.45
N GLY A 187 -19.89 4.53 11.27
CA GLY A 187 -20.87 4.92 12.28
C GLY A 187 -20.25 5.02 13.67
N ASP A 188 -21.01 5.53 14.65
CA ASP A 188 -20.53 5.72 16.02
C ASP A 188 -20.26 4.37 16.72
N ARG A 189 -21.18 3.42 16.55
CA ARG A 189 -21.09 2.09 17.17
C ARG A 189 -20.56 1.02 16.26
N TYR A 190 -20.84 1.11 14.96
CA TYR A 190 -20.43 0.13 13.98
C TYR A 190 -19.56 0.78 12.90
N GLN A 191 -18.45 0.14 12.57
CA GLN A 191 -17.54 0.55 11.50
C GLN A 191 -17.15 -0.68 10.70
N MET A 192 -16.98 -0.51 9.39
CA MET A 192 -16.49 -1.59 8.53
C MET A 192 -15.68 -1.04 7.37
N HIS A 193 -14.74 -1.87 6.88
CA HIS A 193 -14.01 -1.66 5.64
C HIS A 193 -14.04 -2.96 4.84
N PHE A 194 -14.29 -2.82 3.57
CA PHE A 194 -14.34 -3.92 2.61
C PHE A 194 -13.45 -3.59 1.42
N LEU A 195 -12.68 -4.58 0.98
CA LEU A 195 -11.82 -4.53 -0.19
C LEU A 195 -11.95 -5.84 -0.94
N ALA A 196 -12.21 -5.78 -2.24
CA ALA A 196 -12.15 -6.92 -3.13
C ALA A 196 -11.26 -6.58 -4.32
N GLN A 197 -10.20 -7.36 -4.53
CA GLN A 197 -9.19 -7.12 -5.53
C GLN A 197 -9.04 -8.31 -6.47
N PHE A 198 -8.91 -8.01 -7.74
CA PHE A 198 -8.50 -8.94 -8.76
C PHE A 198 -7.23 -8.40 -9.42
N TYR A 199 -6.17 -9.18 -9.35
CA TYR A 199 -4.87 -8.87 -9.92
C TYR A 199 -4.48 -9.93 -10.94
N GLN A 200 -4.00 -9.50 -12.09
CA GLN A 200 -3.40 -10.36 -13.10
C GLN A 200 -2.14 -9.71 -13.64
N HIS A 201 -1.05 -10.44 -13.61
CA HIS A 201 0.24 -10.03 -14.13
C HIS A 201 0.78 -11.12 -15.04
N LYS A 202 1.17 -10.76 -16.26
CA LYS A 202 1.83 -11.65 -17.20
C LYS A 202 3.10 -11.00 -17.70
N THR A 203 4.24 -11.68 -17.54
CA THR A 203 5.56 -11.21 -17.97
C THR A 203 6.17 -12.24 -18.90
N ASN A 204 6.64 -11.82 -20.06
CA ASN A 204 7.48 -12.65 -20.89
C ASN A 204 8.89 -12.70 -20.30
N GLU A 205 9.48 -13.88 -20.35
CA GLU A 205 10.80 -14.18 -19.82
C GLU A 205 11.78 -14.36 -20.96
N ASN A 206 12.70 -13.41 -21.12
CA ASN A 206 13.72 -13.48 -22.17
C ASN A 206 15.03 -14.15 -21.69
N GLY A 207 15.15 -14.47 -20.39
CA GLY A 207 16.32 -15.10 -19.83
C GLY A 207 17.60 -14.22 -19.85
N GLY A 208 17.46 -12.91 -20.08
CA GLY A 208 18.57 -11.97 -20.26
C GLY A 208 19.20 -12.04 -21.66
N ILE A 209 20.11 -11.13 -21.94
CA ILE A 209 20.89 -11.13 -23.20
C ILE A 209 21.93 -12.26 -23.20
N THR A 210 22.29 -12.75 -24.40
CA THR A 210 23.22 -13.88 -24.53
C THR A 210 24.66 -13.51 -24.23
N ASN A 211 25.04 -12.27 -24.45
CA ASN A 211 26.41 -11.78 -24.22
C ASN A 211 26.38 -10.31 -23.78
N ASP A 212 26.87 -10.03 -22.59
CA ASP A 212 26.91 -8.67 -22.02
C ASP A 212 27.79 -7.70 -22.82
N ASN A 213 28.74 -8.24 -23.62
CA ASN A 213 29.60 -7.43 -24.48
C ASN A 213 28.82 -6.69 -25.56
N TYR A 214 27.65 -7.16 -25.98
CA TYR A 214 26.83 -6.40 -26.93
C TYR A 214 26.47 -5.00 -26.42
N ILE A 215 26.46 -4.84 -25.09
CA ILE A 215 26.22 -3.55 -24.42
C ILE A 215 27.54 -2.93 -23.97
N THR A 216 28.38 -3.68 -23.25
CA THR A 216 29.54 -3.14 -22.54
C THR A 216 30.71 -2.84 -23.49
N HIS A 217 30.92 -3.69 -24.49
CA HIS A 217 32.06 -3.61 -25.47
C HIS A 217 31.59 -3.94 -26.88
N PRO A 218 30.58 -3.22 -27.44
CA PRO A 218 30.06 -3.53 -28.77
C PRO A 218 31.11 -3.43 -29.88
N GLU A 219 32.21 -2.67 -29.65
CA GLU A 219 33.33 -2.53 -30.55
C GLU A 219 34.18 -3.80 -30.67
N GLN A 220 34.07 -4.74 -29.73
CA GLN A 220 34.80 -6.02 -29.76
C GLN A 220 33.98 -7.13 -30.44
N GLU A 221 32.70 -6.88 -30.69
CA GLU A 221 31.81 -7.86 -31.31
C GLU A 221 31.80 -7.72 -32.85
N THR A 222 31.67 -8.86 -33.53
CA THR A 222 31.61 -8.91 -34.99
C THR A 222 30.34 -8.32 -35.58
N THR A 223 29.23 -8.34 -34.82
CA THR A 223 27.93 -7.81 -35.19
C THR A 223 27.49 -6.78 -34.16
N GLN A 224 27.13 -5.61 -34.62
CA GLN A 224 26.51 -4.59 -33.80
C GLN A 224 24.99 -4.70 -33.97
N TYR A 225 24.30 -4.81 -32.85
CA TYR A 225 22.82 -4.93 -32.79
C TYR A 225 22.19 -3.61 -32.33
N SER A 226 21.01 -3.28 -32.84
CA SER A 226 20.09 -2.39 -32.14
C SER A 226 19.52 -3.10 -30.92
N GLU A 227 19.00 -2.36 -29.93
CA GLU A 227 18.57 -2.92 -28.63
C GLU A 227 17.53 -4.05 -28.80
N ASP A 228 16.57 -3.86 -29.70
CA ASP A 228 15.51 -4.81 -30.02
C ASP A 228 15.98 -6.06 -30.80
N GLU A 229 17.19 -5.99 -31.38
CA GLU A 229 17.79 -7.10 -32.14
C GLU A 229 18.81 -7.89 -31.29
N ILE A 230 19.21 -7.40 -30.11
CA ILE A 230 20.15 -8.12 -29.26
C ILE A 230 19.60 -9.50 -28.91
N PRO A 231 20.34 -10.59 -29.18
CA PRO A 231 19.88 -11.93 -28.90
C PRO A 231 19.62 -12.17 -27.41
N THR A 232 18.47 -12.76 -27.08
CA THR A 232 18.09 -13.16 -25.73
C THR A 232 18.08 -14.68 -25.60
N VAL A 233 18.29 -15.18 -24.38
CA VAL A 233 18.46 -16.61 -24.11
C VAL A 233 17.16 -17.38 -24.29
N LEU A 234 16.05 -16.83 -23.79
CA LEU A 234 14.73 -17.49 -23.87
C LEU A 234 13.82 -16.80 -24.88
N ASN A 235 13.01 -17.59 -25.56
CA ASN A 235 12.00 -17.15 -26.48
C ASN A 235 10.66 -17.85 -26.20
N SER A 236 9.57 -17.08 -26.22
CA SER A 236 8.21 -17.60 -26.00
C SER A 236 7.99 -18.27 -24.65
N ASN A 237 8.67 -17.81 -23.63
CA ASN A 237 8.50 -18.22 -22.23
C ASN A 237 7.81 -17.08 -21.48
N TRP A 238 6.95 -17.41 -20.51
CA TRP A 238 6.29 -16.40 -19.70
C TRP A 238 5.83 -16.90 -18.34
N ASN A 239 5.75 -15.97 -17.40
CA ASN A 239 5.12 -16.12 -16.10
C ASN A 239 3.76 -15.43 -16.07
N ARG A 240 2.81 -16.02 -15.37
CA ARG A 240 1.51 -15.38 -15.09
C ARG A 240 1.12 -15.57 -13.65
N ASN A 241 0.93 -14.47 -12.95
CA ASN A 241 0.36 -14.42 -11.60
C ASN A 241 -1.10 -13.95 -11.66
N LYS A 242 -1.99 -14.63 -10.95
CA LYS A 242 -3.35 -14.19 -10.69
C LYS A 242 -3.58 -14.19 -9.19
N THR A 243 -4.20 -13.13 -8.69
CA THR A 243 -4.59 -13.02 -7.28
C THR A 243 -6.03 -12.59 -7.17
N GLN A 244 -6.77 -13.24 -6.30
CA GLN A 244 -8.08 -12.80 -5.83
C GLN A 244 -7.95 -12.59 -4.34
N HIS A 245 -8.21 -11.36 -3.89
CA HIS A 245 -8.11 -10.97 -2.50
C HIS A 245 -9.42 -10.35 -2.05
N VAL A 246 -9.97 -10.85 -0.96
CA VAL A 246 -11.12 -10.26 -0.29
C VAL A 246 -10.77 -9.99 1.15
N PHE A 247 -10.79 -8.73 1.52
CA PHE A 247 -10.53 -8.26 2.87
C PHE A 247 -11.77 -7.59 3.43
N PHE A 248 -12.17 -8.01 4.61
CA PHE A 248 -13.31 -7.44 5.32
C PHE A 248 -12.98 -7.31 6.79
N THR A 249 -12.97 -6.09 7.30
CA THR A 249 -12.83 -5.84 8.72
C THR A 249 -13.99 -5.03 9.22
N HIS A 250 -14.52 -5.42 10.38
CA HIS A 250 -15.59 -4.68 11.03
C HIS A 250 -15.43 -4.70 12.53
N ARG A 251 -15.98 -3.67 13.15
CA ARG A 251 -15.97 -3.55 14.60
C ARG A 251 -17.30 -3.03 15.14
N TYR A 252 -17.63 -3.49 16.32
CA TYR A 252 -18.73 -2.97 17.11
C TYR A 252 -18.19 -2.34 18.39
N ASN A 253 -18.44 -1.04 18.56
CA ASN A 253 -17.99 -0.24 19.69
C ASN A 253 -19.07 -0.19 20.76
N VAL A 254 -18.70 -0.49 22.00
CA VAL A 254 -19.50 -0.33 23.19
C VAL A 254 -18.97 0.84 23.99
N GLY A 255 -19.84 1.78 24.37
CA GLY A 255 -19.43 3.00 25.06
C GLY A 255 -20.61 3.84 25.49
N PHE A 256 -20.40 5.10 25.76
CA PHE A 256 -21.41 6.03 26.28
C PHE A 256 -21.36 7.37 25.52
N TYR A 257 -22.44 8.15 25.64
CA TYR A 257 -22.47 9.51 25.10
C TYR A 257 -22.05 10.51 26.16
N ARG A 258 -21.11 11.39 25.79
CA ARG A 258 -20.62 12.51 26.59
C ARG A 258 -21.04 13.83 25.95
N LYS A 259 -21.44 14.82 26.77
CA LYS A 259 -21.60 16.20 26.28
C LYS A 259 -20.22 16.86 26.15
N VAL A 260 -19.91 17.36 24.97
CA VAL A 260 -18.65 18.07 24.66
C VAL A 260 -18.98 19.44 24.10
N LYS A 261 -18.19 20.43 24.44
CA LYS A 261 -18.35 21.80 23.93
C LYS A 261 -18.05 21.83 22.43
N MET A 262 -18.95 22.39 21.63
CA MET A 262 -18.75 22.58 20.19
C MET A 262 -17.67 23.62 19.92
N THR A 263 -16.95 23.46 18.80
CA THR A 263 -16.06 24.51 18.30
C THR A 263 -16.89 25.67 17.73
N GLU A 264 -16.29 26.86 17.61
CA GLU A 264 -16.96 28.02 17.02
C GLU A 264 -17.44 27.77 15.59
N GLU A 265 -16.69 26.99 14.81
CA GLU A 265 -17.06 26.60 13.45
C GLU A 265 -18.27 25.66 13.43
N GLU A 266 -18.33 24.71 14.35
CA GLU A 266 -19.49 23.81 14.50
C GLU A 266 -20.75 24.55 14.93
N ILE A 267 -20.62 25.54 15.80
CA ILE A 267 -21.73 26.41 16.23
C ILE A 267 -22.25 27.20 15.00
N LYS A 268 -21.35 27.84 14.24
CA LYS A 268 -21.71 28.56 13.02
C LYS A 268 -22.33 27.66 11.95
N ALA A 269 -21.79 26.44 11.77
CA ALA A 269 -22.35 25.46 10.83
C ALA A 269 -23.75 25.00 11.25
N ARG A 270 -24.00 24.81 12.55
CA ARG A 270 -25.31 24.47 13.10
C ARG A 270 -26.32 25.60 12.94
N GLU A 271 -25.92 26.83 13.20
CA GLU A 271 -26.75 28.04 12.99
C GLU A 271 -27.12 28.21 11.52
N PHE A 272 -26.13 28.03 10.62
CA PHE A 272 -26.37 28.08 9.17
C PHE A 272 -27.32 26.96 8.70
N ALA A 273 -27.14 25.74 9.18
CA ALA A 273 -28.03 24.63 8.86
C ALA A 273 -29.46 24.86 9.39
N ALA A 274 -29.61 25.43 10.60
CA ALA A 274 -30.91 25.76 11.17
C ALA A 274 -31.59 26.90 10.37
N ALA A 275 -30.85 27.95 9.98
CA ALA A 275 -31.34 29.02 9.14
C ALA A 275 -31.78 28.54 7.75
N SER A 276 -30.97 27.64 7.14
CA SER A 276 -31.27 27.04 5.84
C SER A 276 -32.51 26.14 5.90
N ALA A 277 -32.65 25.32 6.97
CA ALA A 277 -33.82 24.48 7.19
C ALA A 277 -35.09 25.33 7.39
N LYS A 278 -34.99 26.45 8.12
CA LYS A 278 -36.08 27.42 8.31
C LYS A 278 -36.48 28.04 6.99
N GLN A 279 -35.54 28.52 6.17
CA GLN A 279 -35.83 29.08 4.84
C GLN A 279 -36.47 28.06 3.92
N LYS A 280 -36.02 26.78 3.97
CA LYS A 280 -36.62 25.71 3.19
C LYS A 280 -38.05 25.42 3.63
N ALA A 281 -38.31 25.35 4.92
CA ALA A 281 -39.67 25.17 5.46
C ALA A 281 -40.60 26.36 5.11
N GLU A 282 -40.09 27.60 5.15
CA GLU A 282 -40.84 28.79 4.74
C GLU A 282 -41.14 28.79 3.22
N ARG A 283 -40.22 28.29 2.38
CA ARG A 283 -40.47 28.14 0.93
C ARG A 283 -41.51 27.06 0.67
N GLU A 284 -41.37 25.89 1.31
CA GLU A 284 -42.34 24.79 1.19
C GLU A 284 -43.73 25.20 1.69
N ALA A 285 -43.82 26.02 2.74
CA ALA A 285 -45.08 26.57 3.23
C ALA A 285 -45.71 27.61 2.28
N LYS A 286 -44.86 28.39 1.55
CA LYS A 286 -45.33 29.36 0.51
C LYS A 286 -45.76 28.66 -0.77
N ASP A 287 -45.08 27.58 -1.17
CA ASP A 287 -45.38 26.82 -2.37
C ASP A 287 -46.57 25.87 -2.23
N ASN A 288 -47.06 25.62 -0.98
CA ASN A 288 -48.18 24.75 -0.69
C ASN A 288 -49.02 25.28 0.50
N PRO A 289 -49.78 26.38 0.30
CA PRO A 289 -50.55 27.01 1.37
C PRO A 289 -51.69 26.15 1.94
N ASP A 290 -52.14 25.09 1.22
CA ASP A 290 -53.24 24.23 1.63
C ASP A 290 -52.90 23.10 2.62
N LYS A 291 -51.63 22.97 3.03
CA LYS A 291 -51.22 21.94 3.98
C LYS A 291 -51.11 22.38 5.44
N THR A 292 -51.41 23.64 5.75
CA THR A 292 -51.14 24.18 7.09
C THR A 292 -52.36 24.25 8.03
N ASP A 293 -53.54 23.76 7.64
CA ASP A 293 -54.69 23.88 8.54
C ASP A 293 -55.62 22.67 8.51
N ASN A 294 -55.20 21.54 9.14
CA ASN A 294 -56.13 20.46 9.52
C ASN A 294 -55.63 19.67 10.73
N SER A 295 -55.42 20.34 11.87
CA SER A 295 -55.22 19.65 13.17
C SER A 295 -56.24 20.08 14.23
N LEU A 296 -57.43 20.52 13.82
CA LEU A 296 -58.56 20.72 14.78
C LEU A 296 -59.84 20.06 14.22
N GLY A 297 -60.05 18.85 14.62
CA GLY A 297 -61.34 18.22 14.84
C GLY A 297 -62.40 18.21 13.72
N ARG A 298 -62.56 17.03 13.05
CA ARG A 298 -63.91 16.50 12.82
C ARG A 298 -63.84 14.99 12.52
N LYS A 299 -64.66 14.26 13.28
CA LYS A 299 -65.07 12.87 13.01
C LYS A 299 -65.95 12.81 11.77
N GLY A 300 -65.75 11.82 10.90
CA GLY A 300 -66.82 11.22 10.16
C GLY A 300 -66.75 11.24 8.66
N ALA A 301 -66.74 10.05 8.10
CA ALA A 301 -67.18 9.54 6.80
C ALA A 301 -66.14 9.34 5.67
N PRO A 302 -66.22 8.23 4.96
CA PRO A 302 -65.22 7.77 4.00
C PRO A 302 -65.44 8.38 2.62
N VAL A 303 -64.37 8.84 1.96
CA VAL A 303 -64.42 9.21 0.54
C VAL A 303 -63.38 8.39 -0.22
N SER A 304 -63.87 7.83 -1.30
CA SER A 304 -63.24 6.96 -2.26
C SER A 304 -61.94 7.51 -2.84
N GLU A 305 -60.97 6.61 -3.00
CA GLU A 305 -59.73 6.81 -3.70
C GLU A 305 -59.93 7.06 -5.19
N ALA A 306 -59.27 8.08 -5.71
CA ALA A 306 -58.89 8.17 -7.12
C ALA A 306 -57.37 8.15 -7.23
N PRO A 307 -56.76 7.36 -8.12
CA PRO A 307 -55.31 7.17 -8.15
C PRO A 307 -54.60 8.30 -8.88
N THR A 308 -53.65 8.96 -8.21
CA THR A 308 -52.65 9.83 -8.81
C THR A 308 -51.51 8.98 -9.40
N PRO A 309 -51.03 9.24 -10.60
CA PRO A 309 -49.97 8.45 -11.22
C PRO A 309 -48.65 8.67 -10.49
N ALA A 310 -47.96 7.57 -10.15
CA ALA A 310 -46.65 7.53 -9.55
C ALA A 310 -45.58 7.97 -10.56
N PRO A 311 -44.55 8.73 -10.16
CA PRO A 311 -43.41 8.96 -11.00
C PRO A 311 -42.66 7.65 -11.26
N THR A 312 -42.45 7.39 -12.55
CA THR A 312 -41.76 6.22 -13.05
C THR A 312 -40.32 6.16 -12.56
N GLY A 313 -39.93 5.05 -11.91
CA GLY A 313 -38.54 4.70 -11.70
C GLY A 313 -38.10 4.18 -10.36
N ARG A 314 -38.98 4.08 -9.33
CA ARG A 314 -38.58 3.55 -8.03
C ARG A 314 -39.58 2.51 -7.52
N PRO A 315 -39.16 1.27 -7.19
CA PRO A 315 -40.05 0.29 -6.53
C PRO A 315 -40.51 0.81 -5.19
N LYS A 316 -41.81 0.62 -4.86
CA LYS A 316 -42.46 1.09 -3.61
C LYS A 316 -41.83 0.53 -2.33
N ASP A 317 -40.99 -0.49 -2.44
CA ASP A 317 -40.43 -1.24 -1.29
C ASP A 317 -38.92 -1.04 -1.11
N ALA A 318 -38.28 -0.15 -1.86
CA ALA A 318 -36.87 0.15 -1.69
C ALA A 318 -36.62 0.97 -0.42
N ARG A 319 -36.42 0.30 0.70
CA ARG A 319 -35.86 0.90 1.91
C ARG A 319 -34.34 0.99 1.74
N ILE A 320 -33.81 2.19 1.79
CA ILE A 320 -32.35 2.40 1.95
C ILE A 320 -32.07 2.05 3.43
N MET A 321 -31.20 1.08 3.65
CA MET A 321 -30.70 0.76 4.99
C MET A 321 -29.97 2.00 5.53
N GLY A 322 -30.58 2.67 6.52
CA GLY A 322 -30.05 3.92 7.11
C GLY A 322 -31.09 5.04 7.28
N ASP A 323 -32.25 4.96 6.65
CA ASP A 323 -33.40 5.81 7.00
C ASP A 323 -34.08 5.26 8.25
N GLU A 324 -33.54 5.50 9.43
CA GLU A 324 -34.32 5.45 10.62
C GLU A 324 -35.38 6.56 10.49
N PRO A 325 -36.69 6.24 10.64
CA PRO A 325 -37.68 7.29 10.68
C PRO A 325 -37.29 8.20 11.84
N VAL A 326 -37.11 9.49 11.53
CA VAL A 326 -37.03 10.52 12.57
C VAL A 326 -38.26 10.32 13.43
N ARG A 327 -38.14 9.66 14.59
CA ARG A 327 -39.18 9.64 15.58
C ARG A 327 -39.47 11.08 15.90
N LYS A 328 -40.60 11.58 15.43
CA LYS A 328 -41.13 12.83 15.96
C LYS A 328 -41.07 12.65 17.48
N PRO A 329 -40.51 13.60 18.23
CA PRO A 329 -40.60 13.54 19.67
C PRO A 329 -42.09 13.43 19.99
N GLU A 330 -42.50 12.29 20.53
CA GLU A 330 -43.80 12.19 21.16
C GLU A 330 -43.85 13.33 22.17
N SER A 331 -44.79 14.23 21.97
CA SER A 331 -45.10 15.22 22.98
C SER A 331 -45.68 14.42 24.17
N HIS A 332 -44.80 13.90 25.00
CA HIS A 332 -45.19 13.55 26.34
C HIS A 332 -45.66 14.88 26.95
N LYS A 333 -46.96 15.06 27.01
CA LYS A 333 -47.53 15.88 28.05
C LYS A 333 -47.15 15.18 29.37
N THR A 334 -45.91 15.40 29.81
CA THR A 334 -45.56 15.22 31.20
C THR A 334 -46.31 16.34 31.89
N ASP A 335 -47.36 15.98 32.63
CA ASP A 335 -47.75 16.73 33.79
C ASP A 335 -46.56 16.75 34.75
N ALA A 336 -45.59 17.57 34.41
CA ALA A 336 -44.53 17.92 35.34
C ALA A 336 -45.23 18.63 36.50
N PRO A 337 -45.04 18.19 37.75
CA PRO A 337 -45.63 18.82 38.89
C PRO A 337 -45.32 20.31 38.82
N ARG A 338 -46.35 21.17 38.78
CA ARG A 338 -46.20 22.62 38.85
C ARG A 338 -45.49 22.91 40.15
N VAL A 339 -44.23 23.28 40.07
CA VAL A 339 -43.47 23.78 41.21
C VAL A 339 -44.14 25.07 41.64
N GLN A 340 -44.79 25.09 42.78
CA GLN A 340 -45.32 26.31 43.38
C GLN A 340 -44.12 27.13 43.86
N VAL A 341 -43.85 28.22 43.16
CA VAL A 341 -42.75 29.10 43.47
C VAL A 341 -43.25 30.18 44.41
N PRO A 342 -42.65 30.34 45.59
CA PRO A 342 -43.22 31.24 46.62
C PRO A 342 -43.05 32.71 46.32
N ASN A 343 -42.29 33.10 45.29
CA ASN A 343 -42.04 34.50 44.99
C ASN A 343 -41.61 34.70 43.51
N GLN A 344 -42.02 35.81 42.89
CA GLN A 344 -41.69 36.18 41.51
C GLN A 344 -40.17 36.18 41.26
N ALA A 345 -39.37 36.66 42.21
CA ALA A 345 -37.93 36.71 42.14
C ALA A 345 -37.25 35.28 42.02
N VAL A 346 -37.85 34.27 42.65
CA VAL A 346 -37.40 32.89 42.53
C VAL A 346 -37.81 32.26 41.18
N ALA A 347 -38.98 32.64 40.65
CA ALA A 347 -39.39 32.26 39.30
C ALA A 347 -38.49 32.85 38.23
N ASP A 348 -38.13 34.09 38.36
CA ASP A 348 -37.22 34.81 37.42
C ASP A 348 -35.79 34.26 37.53
N SER A 349 -35.33 33.90 38.73
CA SER A 349 -34.04 33.25 38.95
C SER A 349 -34.01 31.85 38.30
N LEU A 350 -35.04 31.03 38.48
CA LEU A 350 -35.15 29.70 37.86
C LEU A 350 -35.30 29.79 36.31
N ALA A 351 -35.99 30.83 35.81
CA ALA A 351 -36.09 31.07 34.38
C ALA A 351 -34.74 31.53 33.79
N ALA A 352 -34.00 32.37 34.50
CA ALA A 352 -32.65 32.81 34.10
C ALA A 352 -31.65 31.63 34.16
N GLU A 353 -31.71 30.79 35.18
CA GLU A 353 -30.89 29.61 35.31
C GLU A 353 -31.19 28.59 34.19
N LYS A 354 -32.48 28.36 33.87
CA LYS A 354 -32.86 27.53 32.75
C LYS A 354 -32.43 28.12 31.39
N ALA A 355 -32.56 29.40 31.17
CA ALA A 355 -32.08 30.07 29.95
C ALA A 355 -30.56 29.98 29.81
N LEU A 356 -29.82 30.10 30.91
CA LEU A 356 -28.38 29.86 30.93
C LEU A 356 -28.04 28.42 30.62
N GLN A 357 -28.78 27.46 31.21
CA GLN A 357 -28.56 26.02 30.95
C GLN A 357 -28.90 25.68 29.51
N ASP A 358 -30.00 26.20 28.95
CA ASP A 358 -30.38 26.02 27.56
C ASP A 358 -29.35 26.63 26.61
N SER A 359 -28.77 27.78 26.98
CA SER A 359 -27.66 28.43 26.24
C SER A 359 -26.38 27.57 26.25
N ILE A 360 -26.02 27.02 27.41
CA ILE A 360 -24.89 26.11 27.54
C ILE A 360 -25.15 24.83 26.72
N ASP A 361 -26.32 24.24 26.85
CA ASP A 361 -26.69 23.03 26.09
C ASP A 361 -26.75 23.27 24.57
N ALA A 362 -27.07 24.50 24.13
CA ALA A 362 -26.99 24.89 22.71
C ALA A 362 -25.56 24.89 22.16
N THR A 363 -24.55 25.10 23.03
CA THR A 363 -23.13 25.05 22.64
C THR A 363 -22.51 23.66 22.82
N MET A 364 -23.28 22.67 23.32
CA MET A 364 -22.80 21.31 23.53
C MET A 364 -23.30 20.35 22.45
N LYS A 365 -22.42 19.43 22.03
CA LYS A 365 -22.78 18.25 21.22
C LYS A 365 -22.67 16.99 22.04
N ARG A 366 -23.47 15.99 21.68
CA ARG A 366 -23.32 14.63 22.19
C ARG A 366 -22.34 13.90 21.33
N GLU A 367 -21.23 13.48 21.92
CA GLU A 367 -20.19 12.69 21.28
C GLU A 367 -20.21 11.28 21.86
N TYR A 368 -20.17 10.27 20.99
CA TYR A 368 -20.05 8.89 21.42
C TYR A 368 -18.61 8.58 21.78
N VAL A 369 -18.38 8.12 23.00
CA VAL A 369 -17.06 7.73 23.51
C VAL A 369 -17.01 6.22 23.60
N PRO A 370 -16.33 5.54 22.69
CA PRO A 370 -16.17 4.09 22.73
C PRO A 370 -15.20 3.72 23.86
N VAL A 371 -15.52 2.64 24.57
CA VAL A 371 -14.70 2.08 25.67
C VAL A 371 -14.09 0.75 25.24
N THR A 372 -14.94 -0.12 24.68
CA THR A 372 -14.56 -1.46 24.25
C THR A 372 -15.00 -1.68 22.82
N SER A 373 -14.17 -2.33 22.04
CA SER A 373 -14.50 -2.74 20.66
C SER A 373 -14.35 -4.24 20.50
N PHE A 374 -15.33 -4.85 19.86
CA PHE A 374 -15.26 -6.22 19.34
C PHE A 374 -14.93 -6.14 17.85
N ILE A 375 -13.85 -6.75 17.45
CA ILE A 375 -13.29 -6.63 16.10
C ILE A 375 -13.25 -8.02 15.46
N HIS A 376 -13.71 -8.11 14.21
CA HIS A 376 -13.50 -9.28 13.36
C HIS A 376 -12.90 -8.84 12.03
N THR A 377 -11.88 -9.56 11.59
CA THR A 377 -11.22 -9.36 10.29
C THR A 377 -11.17 -10.69 9.56
N LEU A 378 -11.69 -10.69 8.33
CA LEU A 378 -11.58 -11.77 7.35
C LEU A 378 -10.59 -11.33 6.27
N ASP A 379 -9.59 -12.17 5.99
CA ASP A 379 -8.60 -12.00 4.93
C ASP A 379 -8.57 -13.28 4.10
N PHE A 380 -9.17 -13.23 2.91
CA PHE A 380 -9.20 -14.32 1.94
C PHE A 380 -8.26 -14.03 0.78
N ASN A 381 -7.36 -14.94 0.50
CA ASN A 381 -6.42 -14.87 -0.61
C ASN A 381 -6.48 -16.15 -1.44
N ASN A 382 -6.49 -16.00 -2.75
CA ASN A 382 -6.35 -17.09 -3.70
C ASN A 382 -5.36 -16.67 -4.78
N TYR A 383 -4.19 -17.31 -4.78
CA TYR A 383 -3.08 -17.04 -5.69
C TYR A 383 -2.92 -18.19 -6.67
N GLU A 384 -2.61 -17.88 -7.92
CA GLU A 384 -2.21 -18.82 -8.95
C GLU A 384 -0.97 -18.29 -9.68
N HIS A 385 0.05 -19.11 -9.79
CA HIS A 385 1.21 -18.88 -10.64
C HIS A 385 1.27 -19.94 -11.72
N ILE A 386 1.63 -19.54 -12.94
CA ILE A 386 1.92 -20.43 -14.05
C ILE A 386 3.21 -19.97 -14.72
N TYR A 387 4.21 -20.85 -14.77
CA TYR A 387 5.32 -20.72 -15.70
C TYR A 387 5.05 -21.60 -16.93
N GLN A 388 5.14 -21.00 -18.11
CA GLN A 388 4.93 -21.69 -19.37
C GLN A 388 6.06 -21.36 -20.35
N ALA A 389 6.65 -22.41 -20.92
CA ALA A 389 7.66 -22.32 -21.95
C ALA A 389 7.24 -23.08 -23.20
N TYR A 390 7.32 -22.47 -24.38
CA TYR A 390 7.08 -23.13 -25.67
C TYR A 390 8.38 -23.60 -26.31
N ALA A 391 9.47 -22.87 -26.10
CA ALA A 391 10.78 -23.22 -26.57
C ALA A 391 11.82 -22.93 -25.50
N THR A 392 12.58 -23.93 -25.14
CA THR A 392 13.71 -23.80 -24.20
C THR A 392 14.97 -24.29 -24.93
N PRO A 393 16.08 -23.52 -24.93
CA PRO A 393 17.33 -24.00 -25.53
C PRO A 393 17.80 -25.32 -24.90
N ASP A 394 18.41 -26.17 -25.71
CA ASP A 394 19.01 -27.41 -25.23
C ASP A 394 20.02 -27.14 -24.10
N ASN A 395 19.96 -27.96 -23.06
CA ASN A 395 20.83 -27.84 -21.87
C ASN A 395 20.72 -26.49 -21.12
N TYR A 396 19.68 -25.70 -21.34
CA TYR A 396 19.48 -24.46 -20.58
C TYR A 396 19.29 -24.72 -19.09
N TYR A 397 18.46 -25.72 -18.73
CA TYR A 397 18.30 -26.17 -17.35
C TYR A 397 19.19 -27.38 -17.05
N LEU A 398 19.70 -27.43 -15.82
CA LEU A 398 20.49 -28.56 -15.34
C LEU A 398 19.64 -29.83 -15.20
N ASN A 399 18.44 -29.70 -14.68
CA ASN A 399 17.56 -30.80 -14.34
C ASN A 399 16.20 -30.73 -15.07
N THR A 400 15.65 -31.90 -15.35
CA THR A 400 14.26 -32.09 -15.79
C THR A 400 13.67 -33.25 -15.00
N TYR A 401 12.67 -32.97 -14.18
CA TYR A 401 12.08 -33.91 -13.24
C TYR A 401 10.89 -34.66 -13.81
N TYR A 402 10.19 -34.13 -14.81
CA TYR A 402 9.12 -34.77 -15.55
C TYR A 402 9.04 -34.29 -16.99
N ASP A 403 8.58 -35.21 -17.87
CA ASP A 403 8.55 -34.92 -19.31
C ASP A 403 7.16 -34.50 -19.82
N LEU A 404 6.10 -34.95 -19.13
CA LEU A 404 4.73 -34.71 -19.55
C LEU A 404 4.12 -33.47 -18.91
N ASP A 405 3.30 -32.80 -19.68
CA ASP A 405 2.57 -31.62 -19.21
C ASP A 405 1.35 -32.01 -18.37
N TYR A 406 1.02 -31.13 -17.43
CA TYR A 406 -0.22 -31.20 -16.68
C TYR A 406 -1.45 -31.13 -17.61
N GLU A 407 -2.46 -31.96 -17.35
CA GLU A 407 -3.72 -32.05 -18.11
C GLU A 407 -3.56 -32.50 -19.58
N GLY A 408 -2.47 -33.13 -19.96
CA GLY A 408 -2.28 -33.65 -21.32
C GLY A 408 -2.19 -32.55 -22.40
N LYS A 409 -1.82 -31.34 -22.02
CA LYS A 409 -1.59 -30.21 -22.95
C LYS A 409 -0.26 -30.36 -23.68
N SER A 410 -0.08 -31.47 -24.36
CA SER A 410 1.15 -31.82 -25.08
C SER A 410 1.32 -31.12 -26.44
N GLY A 411 0.62 -30.04 -26.69
CA GLY A 411 0.67 -29.34 -27.99
C GLY A 411 1.83 -28.35 -28.09
N GLY A 412 3.08 -28.82 -28.12
CA GLY A 412 4.24 -27.95 -28.41
C GLY A 412 4.70 -27.06 -27.27
N VAL A 413 4.39 -27.40 -26.02
CA VAL A 413 4.83 -26.71 -24.82
C VAL A 413 6.01 -27.46 -24.21
N SER A 414 7.13 -26.79 -23.95
CA SER A 414 8.29 -27.40 -23.31
C SER A 414 8.19 -27.48 -21.79
N ALA A 415 7.44 -26.57 -21.14
CA ALA A 415 7.13 -26.62 -19.71
C ALA A 415 5.79 -25.92 -19.41
N TYR A 416 5.05 -26.46 -18.43
CA TYR A 416 3.83 -25.86 -17.88
C TYR A 416 3.70 -26.16 -16.39
N ASP A 417 4.26 -25.31 -15.56
CA ASP A 417 4.26 -25.46 -14.11
C ASP A 417 3.17 -24.58 -13.50
N LYS A 418 2.32 -25.19 -12.68
CA LYS A 418 1.19 -24.52 -12.06
C LYS A 418 1.21 -24.67 -10.57
N HIS A 419 1.20 -23.56 -9.86
CA HIS A 419 1.17 -23.48 -8.41
C HIS A 419 -0.04 -22.69 -7.95
N ARG A 420 -0.68 -23.12 -6.87
CA ARG A 420 -1.77 -22.38 -6.24
C ARG A 420 -1.59 -22.35 -4.73
N TYR A 421 -1.95 -21.22 -4.16
CA TYR A 421 -2.05 -21.02 -2.73
C TYR A 421 -3.37 -20.34 -2.40
N THR A 422 -4.11 -20.93 -1.47
CA THR A 422 -5.37 -20.33 -0.98
C THR A 422 -5.29 -20.24 0.53
N SER A 423 -5.59 -19.07 1.08
CA SER A 423 -5.69 -18.86 2.53
C SER A 423 -6.99 -18.17 2.91
N VAL A 424 -7.54 -18.58 4.06
CA VAL A 424 -8.70 -17.95 4.69
C VAL A 424 -8.33 -17.70 6.15
N LYS A 425 -8.07 -16.44 6.49
CA LYS A 425 -7.69 -16.03 7.84
C LYS A 425 -8.81 -15.24 8.48
N ASN A 426 -9.23 -15.67 9.67
CA ASN A 426 -10.17 -14.96 10.53
C ASN A 426 -9.45 -14.52 11.80
N THR A 427 -9.54 -13.24 12.12
CA THR A 427 -9.00 -12.66 13.35
C THR A 427 -10.13 -12.08 14.18
N LEU A 428 -10.24 -12.54 15.41
CA LEU A 428 -11.17 -12.01 16.42
C LEU A 428 -10.37 -11.27 17.47
N ALA A 429 -10.78 -10.05 17.81
CA ALA A 429 -10.11 -9.26 18.82
C ALA A 429 -11.09 -8.52 19.73
N ILE A 430 -10.66 -8.33 20.97
CA ILE A 430 -11.30 -7.44 21.94
C ILE A 430 -10.32 -6.34 22.26
N ALA A 431 -10.78 -5.10 22.14
CA ALA A 431 -9.97 -3.91 22.41
C ALA A 431 -10.58 -3.08 23.53
N LEU A 432 -9.77 -2.73 24.51
CA LEU A 432 -10.02 -1.65 25.44
C LEU A 432 -9.35 -0.39 24.90
N LEU A 433 -10.15 0.62 24.59
CA LEU A 433 -9.68 1.81 23.88
C LEU A 433 -9.08 2.83 24.86
N GLU A 434 -8.11 3.62 24.39
CA GLU A 434 -7.52 4.71 25.18
C GLU A 434 -8.44 5.94 25.21
N GLY A 435 -8.29 6.79 26.25
CA GLY A 435 -8.87 8.14 26.26
C GLY A 435 -10.35 8.21 26.66
N PHE A 436 -11.04 7.12 26.97
CA PHE A 436 -12.42 7.19 27.43
C PHE A 436 -12.54 7.82 28.84
N ASN A 437 -11.47 7.83 29.63
CA ASN A 437 -11.36 8.58 30.87
C ASN A 437 -9.92 9.09 31.07
N LYS A 438 -9.73 9.97 32.05
CA LYS A 438 -8.42 10.62 32.33
C LYS A 438 -7.30 9.67 32.84
N TYR A 439 -7.66 8.47 33.28
CA TYR A 439 -6.72 7.49 33.82
C TYR A 439 -6.26 6.48 32.77
N MET A 440 -7.10 6.17 31.77
CA MET A 440 -6.79 5.22 30.71
C MET A 440 -6.05 5.91 29.57
N LYS A 441 -4.72 5.97 29.69
CA LYS A 441 -3.82 6.66 28.76
C LYS A 441 -3.26 5.75 27.67
N ALA A 442 -3.55 4.45 27.70
CA ALA A 442 -3.12 3.47 26.71
C ALA A 442 -4.27 2.51 26.40
N GLY A 443 -4.38 2.08 25.16
CA GLY A 443 -5.30 1.06 24.70
C GLY A 443 -4.67 -0.33 24.80
N LEU A 444 -5.48 -1.36 25.02
CA LEU A 444 -5.06 -2.76 25.06
C LEU A 444 -5.95 -3.56 24.12
N LYS A 445 -5.34 -4.41 23.28
CA LYS A 445 -6.03 -5.35 22.40
C LYS A 445 -5.51 -6.75 22.63
N VAL A 446 -6.41 -7.73 22.63
CA VAL A 446 -6.07 -9.15 22.64
C VAL A 446 -6.78 -9.80 21.46
N PHE A 447 -6.11 -10.69 20.76
CA PHE A 447 -6.65 -11.32 19.57
C PHE A 447 -6.30 -12.81 19.47
N ALA A 448 -7.10 -13.52 18.70
CA ALA A 448 -6.82 -14.84 18.19
C ALA A 448 -7.10 -14.87 16.68
N SER A 449 -6.17 -15.45 15.91
CA SER A 449 -6.29 -15.62 14.47
C SER A 449 -6.29 -17.09 14.11
N TYR A 450 -7.29 -17.52 13.35
CA TYR A 450 -7.35 -18.85 12.75
C TYR A 450 -7.23 -18.74 11.25
N GLU A 451 -6.27 -19.47 10.66
CA GLU A 451 -6.00 -19.44 9.22
C GLU A 451 -6.00 -20.88 8.68
N MET A 452 -6.75 -21.08 7.61
CA MET A 452 -6.69 -22.32 6.79
C MET A 452 -5.83 -22.02 5.57
N ARG A 453 -4.82 -22.85 5.32
CA ARG A 453 -3.92 -22.76 4.17
C ARG A 453 -4.04 -23.99 3.31
N GLN A 454 -4.03 -23.81 1.99
CA GLN A 454 -4.05 -24.88 1.02
C GLN A 454 -3.04 -24.57 -0.09
N PHE A 455 -2.17 -25.51 -0.33
CA PHE A 455 -1.19 -25.47 -1.41
C PHE A 455 -1.56 -26.51 -2.49
N LYS A 456 -1.28 -26.19 -3.76
CA LYS A 456 -1.33 -27.13 -4.87
C LYS A 456 -0.08 -26.93 -5.71
N MET A 457 0.67 -27.99 -5.92
CA MET A 457 1.89 -27.99 -6.71
C MET A 457 2.06 -29.32 -7.46
N PRO A 458 2.93 -29.36 -8.48
CA PRO A 458 3.25 -30.60 -9.17
C PRO A 458 3.82 -31.67 -8.23
N ALA A 459 3.38 -32.90 -8.39
CA ALA A 459 3.95 -34.09 -7.77
C ALA A 459 4.05 -35.24 -8.79
N LEU A 460 5.09 -36.05 -8.72
CA LEU A 460 5.28 -37.13 -9.65
C LEU A 460 4.31 -38.29 -9.34
N LEU A 461 3.75 -38.84 -10.40
CA LEU A 461 2.98 -40.08 -10.30
C LEU A 461 3.94 -41.27 -10.25
N ASP A 462 3.81 -42.12 -9.21
CA ASP A 462 4.68 -43.26 -9.00
C ASP A 462 4.86 -44.14 -10.27
N GLY A 463 6.12 -44.37 -10.64
CA GLY A 463 6.49 -45.19 -11.79
C GLY A 463 6.27 -44.53 -13.17
N SER A 464 6.02 -43.24 -13.22
CA SER A 464 5.88 -42.49 -14.48
C SER A 464 6.57 -41.13 -14.41
N ASN A 465 6.89 -40.56 -15.59
CA ASN A 465 7.36 -39.17 -15.70
C ASN A 465 6.19 -38.16 -15.80
N ALA A 466 4.96 -38.61 -15.53
CA ALA A 466 3.79 -37.75 -15.50
C ALA A 466 3.61 -37.10 -14.12
N TYR A 467 3.09 -35.91 -14.07
CA TYR A 467 2.76 -35.25 -12.82
C TYR A 467 1.28 -34.96 -12.68
N PHE A 468 0.85 -34.79 -11.44
CA PHE A 468 -0.46 -34.28 -11.07
C PHE A 468 -0.32 -33.12 -10.10
N LEU A 469 -1.40 -32.37 -9.86
CA LEU A 469 -1.39 -31.33 -8.83
C LEU A 469 -1.76 -31.94 -7.48
N GLU A 470 -0.75 -32.17 -6.65
CA GLU A 470 -0.94 -32.56 -5.27
C GLU A 470 -1.53 -31.41 -4.47
N LYS A 471 -2.41 -31.76 -3.55
CA LYS A 471 -3.07 -30.82 -2.65
C LYS A 471 -2.62 -31.09 -1.23
N GLU A 472 -1.99 -30.11 -0.61
CA GLU A 472 -1.70 -30.10 0.81
C GLU A 472 -2.52 -29.03 1.50
N SER A 473 -3.03 -29.33 2.69
CA SER A 473 -3.87 -28.40 3.46
C SER A 473 -3.54 -28.47 4.94
N GLY A 474 -3.53 -27.32 5.59
CA GLY A 474 -3.30 -27.22 7.02
C GLY A 474 -3.95 -25.97 7.59
N HIS A 475 -3.77 -25.80 8.89
CA HIS A 475 -4.30 -24.67 9.62
C HIS A 475 -3.26 -24.10 10.56
N CYS A 476 -3.44 -22.84 10.94
CA CYS A 476 -2.64 -22.13 11.93
C CYS A 476 -3.58 -21.49 12.95
N LEU A 477 -3.20 -21.52 14.19
CA LEU A 477 -3.83 -20.77 15.27
C LEU A 477 -2.78 -19.88 15.91
N ASN A 478 -2.97 -18.57 15.85
CA ASN A 478 -2.08 -17.59 16.44
C ASN A 478 -2.85 -16.79 17.48
N ILE A 479 -2.21 -16.44 18.59
CA ILE A 479 -2.73 -15.57 19.62
C ILE A 479 -1.79 -14.41 19.85
N GLY A 480 -2.31 -13.28 20.30
CA GLY A 480 -1.45 -12.16 20.58
C GLY A 480 -2.15 -11.00 21.27
N GLY A 481 -1.38 -9.96 21.50
CA GLY A 481 -1.85 -8.74 22.13
C GLY A 481 -1.10 -7.53 21.63
N GLN A 482 -1.72 -6.36 21.78
CA GLN A 482 -1.14 -5.07 21.46
C GLN A 482 -1.48 -4.06 22.55
N MET A 483 -0.50 -3.30 22.97
CA MET A 483 -0.70 -2.14 23.85
C MET A 483 -0.19 -0.90 23.11
N SER A 484 -1.03 0.12 23.02
CA SER A 484 -0.67 1.34 22.29
C SER A 484 -1.17 2.59 22.98
N LYS A 485 -0.40 3.66 22.84
CA LYS A 485 -0.80 5.02 23.18
C LYS A 485 -0.61 5.87 21.94
N THR A 486 -1.73 6.35 21.38
CA THR A 486 -1.74 7.15 20.15
C THR A 486 -2.21 8.59 20.38
N GLN A 487 -2.76 8.89 21.57
CA GLN A 487 -3.25 10.21 21.93
C GLN A 487 -2.17 11.03 22.67
N GLY A 488 -2.18 12.34 22.43
CA GLY A 488 -1.24 13.30 22.97
C GLY A 488 -0.35 13.89 21.89
N GLU A 489 0.59 14.77 22.26
CA GLU A 489 1.46 15.48 21.31
C GLU A 489 2.91 15.05 21.42
N THR A 490 3.34 14.59 22.60
CA THR A 490 4.74 14.44 22.94
C THR A 490 5.26 13.02 22.78
N PHE A 491 4.51 12.02 23.28
CA PHE A 491 5.00 10.66 23.39
C PHE A 491 3.93 9.64 23.02
N HIS A 492 4.24 8.80 22.04
CA HIS A 492 3.42 7.69 21.58
C HIS A 492 4.22 6.39 21.63
N PHE A 493 3.53 5.28 21.81
CA PHE A 493 4.15 3.97 21.72
C PHE A 493 3.16 2.91 21.21
N ASN A 494 3.71 1.86 20.64
CA ASN A 494 3.00 0.66 20.21
C ASN A 494 3.86 -0.56 20.54
N LEU A 495 3.31 -1.49 21.31
CA LEU A 495 3.94 -2.75 21.67
C LEU A 495 3.03 -3.88 21.20
N GLY A 496 3.56 -4.81 20.45
CA GLY A 496 2.83 -5.97 19.91
C GLY A 496 3.54 -7.27 20.25
N ALA A 497 2.76 -8.32 20.48
CA ALA A 497 3.26 -9.68 20.62
C ALA A 497 2.29 -10.65 19.92
N GLU A 498 2.84 -11.62 19.18
CA GLU A 498 2.08 -12.68 18.52
C GLU A 498 2.84 -14.00 18.62
N LEU A 499 2.12 -15.08 18.95
CA LEU A 499 2.65 -16.42 19.12
C LEU A 499 1.86 -17.39 18.23
N GLY A 500 2.56 -18.19 17.43
CA GLY A 500 2.02 -19.30 16.66
C GLY A 500 1.87 -20.55 17.53
N MET A 501 0.62 -20.95 17.78
CA MET A 501 0.30 -22.05 18.68
C MET A 501 0.30 -23.40 18.00
N THR A 502 -0.23 -23.47 16.77
CA THR A 502 -0.39 -24.75 16.06
C THR A 502 -0.20 -24.59 14.55
N GLY A 503 0.03 -25.69 13.85
CA GLY A 503 0.09 -25.81 12.41
C GLY A 503 1.37 -25.27 11.80
N TYR A 504 1.31 -24.72 10.59
CA TYR A 504 2.50 -24.21 9.88
C TYR A 504 3.24 -23.11 10.65
N ASP A 505 2.54 -22.36 11.50
CA ASP A 505 3.13 -21.27 12.29
C ASP A 505 3.55 -21.72 13.70
N GLN A 506 3.51 -23.02 14.02
CA GLN A 506 3.84 -23.52 15.37
C GLN A 506 5.26 -23.12 15.78
N GLY A 507 5.38 -22.41 16.91
CA GLY A 507 6.64 -21.89 17.43
C GLY A 507 7.08 -20.56 16.81
N MET A 508 6.26 -19.93 15.96
CA MET A 508 6.46 -18.53 15.55
C MET A 508 6.29 -17.61 16.75
N LEU A 509 7.18 -16.63 16.86
CA LEU A 509 7.07 -15.54 17.83
C LEU A 509 7.38 -14.21 17.13
N LYS A 510 6.53 -13.21 17.32
CA LYS A 510 6.78 -11.84 16.87
C LYS A 510 6.59 -10.90 18.04
N LEU A 511 7.57 -10.04 18.27
CA LEU A 511 7.54 -8.97 19.25
C LEU A 511 7.89 -7.68 18.51
N ASP A 512 6.98 -6.73 18.51
CA ASP A 512 7.15 -5.45 17.84
C ASP A 512 7.06 -4.33 18.85
N PHE A 513 7.94 -3.34 18.75
CA PHE A 513 7.77 -2.09 19.45
C PHE A 513 8.04 -0.90 18.51
N ALA A 514 7.31 0.17 18.71
CA ALA A 514 7.56 1.46 18.08
C ALA A 514 7.26 2.57 19.09
N THR A 515 8.07 3.60 19.10
CA THR A 515 7.85 4.78 19.94
C THR A 515 8.31 6.02 19.21
N ASP A 516 7.66 7.14 19.47
CA ASP A 516 8.08 8.45 19.01
C ASP A 516 7.97 9.49 20.12
N LEU A 517 8.91 10.41 20.10
CA LEU A 517 9.02 11.55 21.02
C LEU A 517 9.13 12.83 20.19
N ASN A 518 8.19 13.74 20.37
CA ASN A 518 8.16 15.03 19.72
C ASN A 518 8.43 16.13 20.74
N PHE A 519 9.42 16.99 20.50
CA PHE A 519 9.74 18.10 21.37
C PHE A 519 10.24 19.33 20.61
N PRO A 520 9.97 20.54 21.10
CA PRO A 520 10.44 21.77 20.48
C PRO A 520 11.95 21.96 20.66
N LEU A 521 12.67 22.28 19.57
CA LEU A 521 14.09 22.61 19.59
C LEU A 521 14.38 23.71 18.58
N MET A 522 15.06 24.79 18.98
CA MET A 522 15.48 25.93 18.13
C MET A 522 14.35 26.53 17.26
N GLY A 523 13.11 26.55 17.79
CA GLY A 523 11.94 27.18 17.19
C GLY A 523 11.17 26.30 16.20
N ASP A 524 11.45 24.98 16.18
CA ASP A 524 10.67 23.99 15.45
C ASP A 524 10.66 22.66 16.21
N THR A 525 9.91 21.67 15.70
CA THR A 525 9.75 20.36 16.34
C THR A 525 10.82 19.39 15.85
N VAL A 526 11.55 18.78 16.79
CA VAL A 526 12.38 17.60 16.57
C VAL A 526 11.56 16.36 16.87
N ARG A 527 11.68 15.36 16.01
CA ARG A 527 11.08 14.04 16.20
C ARG A 527 12.16 13.00 16.35
N LEU A 528 12.10 12.28 17.45
CA LEU A 528 12.88 11.07 17.66
C LEU A 528 11.94 9.87 17.65
N ALA A 529 12.21 8.89 16.83
CA ALA A 529 11.46 7.64 16.85
C ALA A 529 12.41 6.46 16.98
N ALA A 530 11.97 5.44 17.70
CA ALA A 530 12.66 4.18 17.76
C ALA A 530 11.69 3.04 17.42
N LYS A 531 12.17 2.07 16.66
CA LYS A 531 11.45 0.85 16.33
C LYS A 531 12.31 -0.34 16.63
N GLY A 532 11.68 -1.43 17.00
CA GLY A 532 12.34 -2.70 17.15
C GLY A 532 11.36 -3.83 16.83
N ASN A 533 11.92 -4.88 16.29
CA ASN A 533 11.23 -6.11 16.01
C ASN A 533 12.14 -7.27 16.39
N PHE A 534 11.60 -8.19 17.15
CA PHE A 534 12.19 -9.50 17.35
C PHE A 534 11.20 -10.53 16.79
N SER A 535 11.65 -11.33 15.84
CA SER A 535 10.80 -12.34 15.24
C SER A 535 11.53 -13.67 15.06
N ARG A 536 10.87 -14.74 15.48
CA ARG A 536 11.21 -16.12 15.12
C ARG A 536 10.18 -16.57 14.11
N LEU A 537 10.59 -16.63 12.84
CA LEU A 537 9.73 -16.94 11.70
C LEU A 537 9.93 -18.37 11.26
N ILE A 538 8.87 -19.07 10.99
CA ILE A 538 8.93 -20.38 10.34
C ILE A 538 9.06 -20.13 8.83
N PRO A 539 10.08 -20.66 8.14
CA PRO A 539 10.19 -20.52 6.69
C PRO A 539 8.92 -20.98 5.98
N SER A 540 8.55 -20.27 4.91
CA SER A 540 7.31 -20.56 4.19
C SER A 540 7.27 -22.01 3.69
N HIS A 541 6.07 -22.57 3.56
CA HIS A 541 5.88 -23.94 3.08
C HIS A 541 6.56 -24.13 1.71
N MET A 542 6.41 -23.17 0.78
CA MET A 542 7.01 -23.28 -0.54
C MET A 542 8.54 -23.10 -0.57
N MET A 543 9.17 -22.55 0.47
CA MET A 543 10.62 -22.58 0.61
C MET A 543 11.13 -23.93 1.13
N LYS A 544 10.31 -24.64 1.88
CA LYS A 544 10.62 -25.99 2.35
C LYS A 544 10.33 -27.04 1.28
N HIS A 545 9.23 -26.90 0.60
CA HIS A 545 8.71 -27.89 -0.33
C HIS A 545 8.21 -27.18 -1.60
N PHE A 546 8.88 -27.46 -2.72
CA PHE A 546 8.56 -26.85 -4.02
C PHE A 546 8.94 -27.77 -5.18
N HIS A 547 8.01 -27.98 -6.08
CA HIS A 547 8.16 -28.85 -7.23
C HIS A 547 7.75 -28.16 -8.51
N SER A 548 8.63 -28.18 -9.51
CA SER A 548 8.39 -27.74 -10.89
C SER A 548 9.16 -28.62 -11.87
N LYS A 549 8.99 -28.43 -13.15
CA LYS A 549 9.66 -29.25 -14.17
C LYS A 549 11.19 -29.23 -14.05
N HIS A 550 11.77 -28.06 -13.73
CA HIS A 550 13.21 -27.85 -13.74
C HIS A 550 13.79 -27.44 -12.38
N LEU A 551 12.95 -27.09 -11.41
CA LEU A 551 13.34 -26.76 -10.04
C LEU A 551 12.59 -27.65 -9.06
N TRP A 552 13.33 -28.29 -8.16
CA TRP A 552 12.74 -29.20 -7.20
C TRP A 552 13.53 -29.19 -5.90
N TRP A 553 12.87 -28.95 -4.79
CA TRP A 553 13.48 -29.04 -3.46
C TRP A 553 12.49 -29.48 -2.40
N ASP A 554 13.02 -30.24 -1.45
CA ASP A 554 12.37 -30.68 -0.22
C ASP A 554 13.39 -30.46 0.91
N ASN A 555 13.26 -29.34 1.62
CA ASN A 555 14.24 -28.86 2.59
C ASN A 555 13.71 -28.94 4.01
N ASP A 556 14.55 -29.39 4.94
CA ASP A 556 14.32 -29.24 6.38
C ASP A 556 14.99 -27.95 6.86
N LEU A 557 14.22 -26.86 6.83
CA LEU A 557 14.71 -25.52 7.20
C LEU A 557 14.37 -25.19 8.64
N SER A 558 15.38 -24.73 9.37
CA SER A 558 15.24 -24.22 10.73
C SER A 558 14.48 -22.88 10.73
N ALA A 559 13.86 -22.55 11.87
CA ALA A 559 13.23 -21.24 12.06
C ALA A 559 14.26 -20.12 11.94
N GLU A 560 13.92 -19.09 11.19
CA GLU A 560 14.72 -17.88 11.03
C GLU A 560 14.45 -16.92 12.18
N THR A 561 15.49 -16.45 12.86
CA THR A 561 15.37 -15.43 13.90
C THR A 561 15.89 -14.11 13.37
N ARG A 562 15.09 -13.03 13.51
CA ARG A 562 15.45 -11.67 13.15
C ARG A 562 15.31 -10.74 14.34
N THR A 563 16.32 -9.94 14.60
CA THR A 563 16.28 -8.81 15.50
C THR A 563 16.56 -7.55 14.69
N HIS A 564 15.65 -6.60 14.73
CA HIS A 564 15.77 -5.31 14.07
C HIS A 564 15.64 -4.19 15.09
N LEU A 565 16.56 -3.25 15.09
CA LEU A 565 16.51 -2.02 15.89
C LEU A 565 16.77 -0.83 14.99
N GLU A 566 15.86 0.13 14.98
CA GLU A 566 15.95 1.34 14.16
C GLU A 566 15.71 2.58 15.01
N GLY A 567 16.62 3.56 14.90
CA GLY A 567 16.46 4.90 15.40
C GLY A 567 16.25 5.90 14.26
N ILE A 568 15.30 6.81 14.42
CA ILE A 568 14.99 7.84 13.44
C ILE A 568 15.04 9.21 14.09
N PHE A 569 15.82 10.11 13.52
CA PHE A 569 15.84 11.52 13.85
C PHE A 569 15.27 12.31 12.68
N ALA A 570 14.32 13.22 12.92
CA ALA A 570 13.79 14.12 11.91
C ALA A 570 13.70 15.54 12.45
N TYR A 571 14.14 16.50 11.64
CA TYR A 571 14.09 17.92 11.94
C TYR A 571 13.55 18.69 10.74
N ASP A 572 12.32 19.16 10.85
CA ASP A 572 11.57 19.74 9.74
C ASP A 572 12.17 21.06 9.24
N LYS A 573 12.75 21.89 10.14
CA LYS A 573 13.35 23.18 9.78
C LYS A 573 14.50 23.08 8.77
N THR A 574 15.31 22.07 8.88
CA THR A 574 16.44 21.82 7.96
C THR A 574 16.13 20.76 6.91
N ASP A 575 14.91 20.21 6.96
CA ASP A 575 14.47 19.14 6.05
C ASP A 575 15.42 17.94 6.07
N THR A 576 15.80 17.52 7.29
CA THR A 576 16.78 16.48 7.57
C THR A 576 16.08 15.28 8.20
N ARG A 577 16.37 14.07 7.71
CA ARG A 577 16.02 12.80 8.35
C ARG A 577 17.24 11.89 8.36
N LEU A 578 17.53 11.34 9.52
CA LEU A 578 18.56 10.31 9.69
C LEU A 578 17.89 9.03 10.22
N ARG A 579 18.16 7.91 9.56
CA ARG A 579 17.78 6.56 10.00
C ARG A 579 19.04 5.77 10.30
N VAL A 580 19.08 5.10 11.42
CA VAL A 580 20.17 4.21 11.83
C VAL A 580 19.53 2.89 12.22
N ALA A 581 19.90 1.81 11.55
CA ALA A 581 19.34 0.50 11.83
C ALA A 581 20.43 -0.57 11.97
N ILE A 582 20.19 -1.50 12.87
CA ILE A 582 20.99 -2.71 13.06
C ILE A 582 20.04 -3.90 12.97
N ASP A 583 20.40 -4.83 12.11
CA ASP A 583 19.69 -6.08 11.92
C ASP A 583 20.62 -7.25 12.25
N GLU A 584 20.13 -8.22 13.02
CA GLU A 584 20.76 -9.50 13.26
C GLU A 584 19.83 -10.61 12.78
N ILE A 585 20.34 -11.50 11.93
CA ILE A 585 19.57 -12.58 11.33
C ILE A 585 20.31 -13.89 11.54
N GLN A 586 19.62 -14.87 12.10
CA GLN A 586 20.10 -16.22 12.25
C GLN A 586 19.25 -17.17 11.37
N ASN A 587 19.89 -18.15 10.74
CA ASN A 587 19.26 -19.08 9.80
C ASN A 587 18.60 -18.35 8.62
N TYR A 588 19.27 -17.36 8.05
CA TYR A 588 18.76 -16.60 6.92
C TYR A 588 18.48 -17.49 5.71
N THR A 589 17.25 -17.47 5.23
CA THR A 589 16.78 -18.32 4.14
C THR A 589 16.64 -17.49 2.85
N TYR A 590 17.23 -17.95 1.74
CA TYR A 590 17.27 -17.22 0.48
C TYR A 590 17.32 -18.17 -0.74
N PHE A 591 16.93 -17.64 -1.90
CA PHE A 591 17.11 -18.32 -3.17
C PHE A 591 18.55 -18.15 -3.66
N GLY A 592 19.15 -19.24 -4.10
CA GLY A 592 20.43 -19.23 -4.78
C GLY A 592 20.33 -19.88 -6.15
N MET A 593 21.14 -19.44 -7.10
CA MET A 593 21.19 -19.99 -8.44
C MET A 593 22.62 -20.14 -8.95
N SER A 594 22.82 -21.10 -9.84
CA SER A 594 24.07 -21.29 -10.57
C SER A 594 23.82 -21.68 -12.01
N TYR A 595 24.78 -21.38 -12.88
CA TYR A 595 24.76 -21.73 -14.30
C TYR A 595 26.19 -21.70 -14.84
N ASN A 596 26.38 -22.27 -16.03
CA ASN A 596 27.60 -22.13 -16.79
C ASN A 596 27.44 -20.99 -17.80
N ALA A 597 28.31 -19.98 -17.72
CA ALA A 597 28.36 -18.90 -18.72
C ALA A 597 29.07 -19.40 -20.00
N THR A 598 28.46 -19.13 -21.15
CA THR A 598 29.00 -19.45 -22.47
C THR A 598 28.90 -18.23 -23.37
N THR A 599 29.55 -18.25 -24.53
CA THR A 599 29.46 -17.17 -25.53
C THR A 599 28.08 -17.02 -26.16
N SER A 600 27.21 -18.03 -26.00
CA SER A 600 25.84 -18.05 -26.53
C SER A 600 24.79 -17.91 -25.40
N GLY A 601 25.21 -17.51 -24.21
CA GLY A 601 24.34 -17.31 -23.07
C GLY A 601 24.64 -18.27 -21.91
N ARG A 602 23.60 -18.56 -21.12
CA ARG A 602 23.68 -19.39 -19.92
C ARG A 602 23.18 -20.81 -20.20
N THR A 603 23.85 -21.79 -19.64
CA THR A 603 23.50 -23.22 -19.72
C THR A 603 23.54 -23.85 -18.35
N GLN A 604 22.88 -24.99 -18.17
CA GLN A 604 22.80 -25.75 -16.92
C GLN A 604 22.33 -24.91 -15.72
N LEU A 605 21.38 -24.02 -15.96
CA LEU A 605 20.78 -23.21 -14.92
C LEU A 605 20.06 -24.08 -13.91
N THR A 606 20.37 -23.87 -12.64
CA THR A 606 19.67 -24.47 -11.50
C THR A 606 19.45 -23.45 -10.40
N GLY A 607 18.40 -23.64 -9.61
CA GLY A 607 18.07 -22.81 -8.47
C GLY A 607 17.55 -23.66 -7.33
N GLN A 608 17.84 -23.23 -6.11
CA GLN A 608 17.35 -23.88 -4.90
C GLN A 608 17.31 -22.89 -3.74
N VAL A 609 16.70 -23.33 -2.64
CA VAL A 609 16.70 -22.57 -1.39
C VAL A 609 17.90 -22.97 -0.55
N TYR A 610 18.60 -21.98 -0.05
CA TYR A 610 19.71 -22.09 0.89
C TYR A 610 19.34 -21.50 2.24
N GLN A 611 19.97 -21.97 3.28
CA GLN A 611 19.88 -21.38 4.62
C GLN A 611 21.29 -21.14 5.18
N GLU A 612 21.59 -19.90 5.55
CA GLU A 612 22.86 -19.53 6.19
C GLU A 612 22.74 -19.72 7.71
N SER A 613 23.56 -20.64 8.25
CA SER A 613 23.52 -20.97 9.68
C SER A 613 24.27 -19.96 10.58
N GLU A 614 25.20 -19.21 10.01
CA GLU A 614 25.92 -18.19 10.73
C GLU A 614 25.07 -16.91 10.86
N ASN A 615 25.29 -16.15 11.95
CA ASN A 615 24.57 -14.89 12.13
C ASN A 615 25.02 -13.86 11.10
N ILE A 616 24.05 -13.25 10.45
CA ILE A 616 24.25 -12.12 9.56
C ILE A 616 23.91 -10.85 10.31
N ASN A 617 24.88 -9.93 10.40
CA ASN A 617 24.69 -8.59 10.94
C ASN A 617 24.67 -7.58 9.79
N VAL A 618 23.67 -6.70 9.77
CA VAL A 618 23.55 -5.62 8.82
C VAL A 618 23.46 -4.30 9.56
N LEU A 619 24.37 -3.37 9.26
CA LEU A 619 24.30 -1.97 9.68
C LEU A 619 23.78 -1.14 8.52
N THR A 620 22.77 -0.31 8.76
CA THR A 620 22.25 0.64 7.77
C THR A 620 22.21 2.05 8.34
N LEU A 621 22.79 3.00 7.61
CA LEU A 621 22.73 4.43 7.90
C LEU A 621 22.11 5.12 6.68
N GLN A 622 20.99 5.81 6.83
CA GLN A 622 20.36 6.53 5.74
C GLN A 622 20.13 7.99 6.13
N LEU A 623 20.70 8.89 5.33
CA LEU A 623 20.51 10.33 5.46
C LEU A 623 19.66 10.85 4.31
N TYR A 624 18.55 11.47 4.64
CA TYR A 624 17.79 12.35 3.75
C TYR A 624 18.07 13.79 4.11
N GLN A 625 18.44 14.60 3.11
CA GLN A 625 18.70 16.03 3.29
C GLN A 625 18.26 16.80 2.05
N ASN A 626 17.43 17.82 2.23
CA ASN A 626 17.08 18.75 1.17
C ASN A 626 17.55 20.17 1.54
N LEU A 627 18.47 20.68 0.75
CA LEU A 627 19.02 22.02 0.88
C LEU A 627 18.27 22.98 -0.06
N ARG A 628 17.85 24.13 0.46
CA ARG A 628 17.04 25.11 -0.29
C ARG A 628 17.70 26.47 -0.35
N TRP A 629 17.82 27.01 -1.57
CA TRP A 629 18.33 28.37 -1.84
C TRP A 629 17.37 29.09 -2.77
N GLY A 630 16.34 29.73 -2.19
CA GLY A 630 15.29 30.36 -2.96
C GLY A 630 14.48 29.37 -3.78
N ILE A 631 14.59 29.44 -5.12
CA ILE A 631 13.93 28.49 -6.03
C ILE A 631 14.74 27.21 -6.29
N LEU A 632 16.04 27.21 -5.96
CA LEU A 632 16.91 26.05 -6.14
C LEU A 632 16.81 25.13 -4.94
N ASN A 633 16.63 23.84 -5.21
CA ASN A 633 16.59 22.76 -4.22
C ASN A 633 17.60 21.70 -4.59
N TRP A 634 18.25 21.15 -3.60
CA TRP A 634 19.17 20.02 -3.75
C TRP A 634 18.83 18.93 -2.72
N GLU A 635 18.11 17.93 -3.18
CA GLU A 635 17.64 16.79 -2.40
C GLU A 635 18.61 15.63 -2.52
N ASN A 636 18.98 15.03 -1.40
CA ASN A 636 19.92 13.93 -1.36
C ASN A 636 19.39 12.81 -0.44
N VAL A 637 19.48 11.57 -0.91
CA VAL A 637 19.26 10.37 -0.10
C VAL A 637 20.51 9.52 -0.19
N LEU A 638 21.24 9.44 0.90
CA LEU A 638 22.47 8.68 1.01
C LEU A 638 22.24 7.49 1.94
N THR A 639 22.50 6.28 1.46
CA THR A 639 22.37 5.08 2.28
C THR A 639 23.69 4.32 2.28
N TYR A 640 24.28 4.20 3.45
CA TYR A 640 25.39 3.30 3.71
C TYR A 640 24.89 2.05 4.39
N GLN A 641 25.29 0.88 3.93
CA GLN A 641 24.95 -0.40 4.54
C GLN A 641 26.09 -1.40 4.41
N ASN A 642 26.19 -2.28 5.38
CA ASN A 642 27.21 -3.33 5.39
C ASN A 642 26.63 -4.63 5.93
N SER A 643 26.79 -5.71 5.17
CA SER A 643 26.43 -7.07 5.55
C SER A 643 27.67 -7.84 5.99
N SER A 644 27.60 -8.55 7.11
CA SER A 644 28.71 -9.41 7.58
C SER A 644 28.92 -10.66 6.72
N LYS A 645 27.94 -11.00 5.86
CA LYS A 645 27.94 -12.21 4.99
C LYS A 645 27.49 -11.85 3.58
N PRO A 646 28.33 -11.20 2.77
CA PRO A 646 27.96 -10.84 1.38
C PRO A 646 27.61 -12.06 0.51
N SER A 647 28.18 -13.24 0.79
CA SER A 647 27.90 -14.48 0.05
C SER A 647 26.47 -15.02 0.20
N ALA A 648 25.74 -14.60 1.27
CA ALA A 648 24.36 -14.96 1.52
C ALA A 648 23.41 -13.75 1.40
N LEU A 649 23.93 -12.55 1.71
CA LEU A 649 23.17 -11.30 1.66
C LEU A 649 24.05 -10.20 1.04
N PRO A 650 24.26 -10.20 -0.29
CA PRO A 650 25.01 -9.16 -0.98
C PRO A 650 24.22 -7.85 -0.99
N LEU A 651 24.89 -6.77 -0.59
CA LEU A 651 24.34 -5.42 -0.54
C LEU A 651 25.38 -4.42 -1.06
N PRO A 652 24.99 -3.44 -1.88
CA PRO A 652 25.91 -2.36 -2.21
C PRO A 652 26.20 -1.52 -0.97
N ALA A 653 27.46 -1.25 -0.68
CA ALA A 653 27.86 -0.52 0.54
C ALA A 653 27.33 0.90 0.55
N LEU A 654 27.25 1.56 -0.61
CA LEU A 654 26.75 2.93 -0.73
C LEU A 654 25.71 3.03 -1.83
N ASN A 655 24.56 3.63 -1.52
CA ASN A 655 23.53 4.04 -2.48
C ASN A 655 23.34 5.55 -2.38
N VAL A 656 23.31 6.22 -3.52
CA VAL A 656 23.20 7.67 -3.63
C VAL A 656 22.08 8.01 -4.58
N PHE A 657 21.13 8.80 -4.11
CA PHE A 657 20.20 9.55 -4.94
C PHE A 657 20.45 11.03 -4.69
N SER A 658 20.63 11.80 -5.75
CA SER A 658 20.83 13.25 -5.67
C SER A 658 20.00 13.94 -6.75
N ASN A 659 19.17 14.88 -6.35
CA ASN A 659 18.22 15.56 -7.21
C ASN A 659 18.41 17.08 -7.09
N LEU A 660 18.86 17.72 -8.13
CA LEU A 660 19.03 19.18 -8.20
C LEU A 660 17.92 19.76 -9.07
N PHE A 661 17.06 20.56 -8.48
CA PHE A 661 15.87 21.08 -9.17
C PHE A 661 15.48 22.49 -8.80
N LEU A 662 14.80 23.15 -9.72
CA LEU A 662 14.17 24.46 -9.55
C LEU A 662 12.69 24.26 -9.24
N LYS A 663 12.20 24.97 -8.20
CA LYS A 663 10.79 25.00 -7.83
C LYS A 663 10.27 26.41 -7.84
N PHE A 664 9.32 26.70 -8.74
CA PHE A 664 8.78 28.03 -8.93
C PHE A 664 7.34 27.99 -9.45
N LYS A 665 6.67 29.15 -9.50
CA LYS A 665 5.33 29.27 -10.07
C LYS A 665 5.34 30.22 -11.27
N ILE A 666 4.77 29.79 -12.40
CA ILE A 666 4.51 30.62 -13.58
C ILE A 666 3.12 31.24 -13.44
N ALA A 667 3.01 32.55 -13.65
CA ALA A 667 1.78 33.31 -13.54
C ALA A 667 1.00 33.08 -12.23
N ARG A 668 1.69 32.71 -11.14
CA ARG A 668 1.17 32.35 -9.81
C ARG A 668 0.22 31.13 -9.76
N VAL A 669 -0.02 30.46 -10.86
CA VAL A 669 -0.98 29.32 -10.94
C VAL A 669 -0.34 28.00 -11.33
N LEU A 670 0.65 27.99 -12.24
CA LEU A 670 1.34 26.79 -12.66
C LEU A 670 2.56 26.56 -11.76
N ALA A 671 2.50 25.59 -10.87
CA ALA A 671 3.67 25.16 -10.11
C ALA A 671 4.55 24.27 -10.99
N VAL A 672 5.84 24.57 -11.05
CA VAL A 672 6.83 23.87 -11.87
C VAL A 672 7.97 23.40 -10.96
N GLU A 673 8.32 22.13 -11.10
CA GLU A 673 9.54 21.52 -10.57
C GLU A 673 10.31 20.94 -11.75
N MET A 674 11.50 21.45 -12.05
CA MET A 674 12.31 20.96 -13.15
C MET A 674 13.76 20.83 -12.73
N GLY A 675 14.38 19.74 -13.14
CA GLY A 675 15.75 19.45 -12.72
C GLY A 675 16.30 18.16 -13.29
N GLY A 676 17.34 17.67 -12.64
CA GLY A 676 17.96 16.39 -12.96
C GLY A 676 18.26 15.61 -11.70
N SER A 677 18.09 14.31 -11.78
CA SER A 677 18.41 13.37 -10.72
C SER A 677 19.53 12.42 -11.14
N LEU A 678 20.33 12.06 -10.15
CA LEU A 678 21.42 11.08 -10.25
C LEU A 678 21.11 9.93 -9.32
N THR A 679 21.17 8.70 -9.82
CA THR A 679 21.17 7.48 -9.03
C THR A 679 22.49 6.76 -9.23
N TRP A 680 23.14 6.39 -8.13
CA TRP A 680 24.40 5.66 -8.16
C TRP A 680 24.49 4.71 -6.97
N PHE A 681 25.11 3.56 -7.17
CA PHE A 681 25.42 2.61 -6.10
C PHE A 681 26.79 1.96 -6.31
N SER A 682 27.43 1.59 -5.19
CA SER A 682 28.75 0.93 -5.22
C SER A 682 28.64 -0.46 -5.83
N LYS A 683 29.73 -0.96 -6.38
CA LYS A 683 29.82 -2.31 -6.94
C LYS A 683 29.57 -3.37 -5.88
N TYR A 684 28.87 -4.44 -6.26
CA TYR A 684 28.61 -5.61 -5.47
C TYR A 684 28.17 -6.78 -6.35
N GLU A 685 28.27 -8.01 -5.86
CA GLU A 685 27.76 -9.21 -6.51
C GLU A 685 26.23 -9.22 -6.43
N ALA A 686 25.57 -8.61 -7.39
CA ALA A 686 24.13 -8.43 -7.35
C ALA A 686 23.39 -9.78 -7.46
N PRO A 687 22.24 -9.94 -6.79
CA PRO A 687 21.36 -11.07 -7.05
C PRO A 687 20.95 -11.11 -8.52
N ASP A 688 21.04 -12.31 -9.12
CA ASP A 688 20.59 -12.54 -10.49
C ASP A 688 19.11 -12.92 -10.52
N TYR A 689 18.52 -12.94 -11.69
CA TYR A 689 17.10 -13.21 -11.85
C TYR A 689 16.86 -14.66 -12.32
N LEU A 690 16.00 -15.38 -11.62
CA LEU A 690 15.61 -16.75 -11.92
C LEU A 690 14.23 -16.78 -12.61
N PRO A 691 14.18 -16.95 -13.95
CA PRO A 691 12.96 -16.73 -14.74
C PRO A 691 11.79 -17.65 -14.35
N GLN A 692 12.04 -18.92 -13.96
CA GLN A 692 10.99 -19.89 -13.66
C GLN A 692 10.12 -19.51 -12.45
N ILE A 693 10.72 -18.84 -11.47
CA ILE A 693 10.01 -18.39 -10.27
C ILE A 693 9.81 -16.87 -10.23
N ALA A 694 10.20 -16.19 -11.30
CA ALA A 694 10.12 -14.72 -11.44
C ALA A 694 10.72 -13.97 -10.25
N ASN A 695 11.82 -14.47 -9.67
CA ASN A 695 12.38 -13.95 -8.43
C ASN A 695 13.90 -13.75 -8.55
N PHE A 696 14.46 -12.98 -7.64
CA PHE A 696 15.90 -12.76 -7.55
C PHE A 696 16.54 -13.85 -6.66
N ALA A 697 17.69 -14.33 -7.10
CA ALA A 697 18.46 -15.38 -6.44
C ALA A 697 19.93 -14.98 -6.31
N ILE A 698 20.56 -15.38 -5.22
CA ILE A 698 21.98 -15.11 -4.98
C ILE A 698 22.81 -15.97 -5.92
N GLN A 699 23.78 -15.35 -6.61
CA GLN A 699 24.69 -16.05 -7.50
C GLN A 699 25.56 -17.06 -6.74
N LYS A 700 25.65 -18.29 -7.23
CA LYS A 700 26.48 -19.37 -6.68
C LYS A 700 27.46 -19.92 -7.73
N ASN A 701 27.88 -19.06 -8.66
CA ASN A 701 28.74 -19.44 -9.80
C ASN A 701 30.25 -19.42 -9.48
N GLY A 702 30.64 -19.27 -8.21
CA GLY A 702 32.06 -19.15 -7.81
C GLY A 702 32.72 -17.91 -8.45
N ASP A 703 33.84 -18.13 -9.14
CA ASP A 703 34.60 -17.02 -9.73
C ASP A 703 33.92 -16.36 -10.96
N SER A 704 32.78 -16.89 -11.42
CA SER A 704 32.02 -16.36 -12.55
C SER A 704 30.85 -15.47 -12.12
N GLN A 705 30.85 -14.96 -10.89
CA GLN A 705 29.83 -14.04 -10.40
C GLN A 705 29.97 -12.67 -11.09
N VAL A 706 28.81 -12.06 -11.38
CA VAL A 706 28.75 -10.75 -12.05
C VAL A 706 28.59 -9.66 -11.00
N GLU A 707 29.53 -8.72 -10.99
CA GLU A 707 29.41 -7.48 -10.21
C GLU A 707 28.64 -6.42 -10.98
N LEU A 708 27.68 -5.78 -10.31
CA LEU A 708 26.95 -4.61 -10.82
C LEU A 708 27.19 -3.40 -9.95
N GLY A 709 27.03 -2.20 -10.56
CA GLY A 709 27.19 -0.92 -9.88
C GLY A 709 28.36 -0.10 -10.37
N GLY A 710 28.56 1.08 -9.75
CA GLY A 710 29.58 2.03 -10.16
C GLY A 710 29.20 2.89 -11.37
N TYR A 711 28.02 2.65 -11.97
CA TYR A 711 27.49 3.43 -13.08
C TYR A 711 26.48 4.47 -12.58
N PRO A 712 26.59 5.76 -12.98
CA PRO A 712 25.61 6.78 -12.64
C PRO A 712 24.46 6.78 -13.65
N PHE A 713 23.21 6.63 -13.17
CA PHE A 713 22.01 6.85 -13.96
C PHE A 713 21.58 8.30 -13.78
N ILE A 714 21.44 9.02 -14.89
CA ILE A 714 21.05 10.44 -14.88
C ILE A 714 19.74 10.61 -15.63
N ASP A 715 18.78 11.23 -14.98
CA ASP A 715 17.48 11.58 -15.53
C ASP A 715 17.28 13.10 -15.49
N VAL A 716 16.58 13.65 -16.47
CA VAL A 716 16.14 15.04 -16.46
C VAL A 716 14.63 15.10 -16.60
N TYR A 717 13.99 16.06 -15.91
CA TYR A 717 12.54 16.10 -15.85
C TYR A 717 11.97 17.50 -15.66
N ALA A 718 10.70 17.64 -15.97
CA ALA A 718 9.87 18.78 -15.63
C ALA A 718 8.48 18.27 -15.15
N ASN A 719 8.17 18.51 -13.88
CA ASN A 719 6.87 18.26 -13.28
C ASN A 719 6.08 19.57 -13.22
N MET A 720 4.84 19.53 -13.58
CA MET A 720 3.97 20.69 -13.64
C MET A 720 2.65 20.38 -12.96
N HIS A 721 2.17 21.31 -12.12
CA HIS A 721 0.89 21.17 -11.44
C HIS A 721 0.05 22.42 -11.66
N LEU A 722 -1.08 22.24 -12.33
CA LEU A 722 -2.04 23.31 -12.63
C LEU A 722 -3.39 22.94 -12.00
N LYS A 723 -3.73 23.61 -10.89
CA LYS A 723 -4.98 23.35 -10.14
C LYS A 723 -5.17 21.88 -9.79
N ARG A 724 -5.94 21.14 -10.60
CA ARG A 724 -6.31 19.72 -10.37
C ARG A 724 -5.59 18.76 -11.31
N ALA A 725 -4.84 19.27 -12.27
CA ALA A 725 -4.06 18.48 -13.21
C ALA A 725 -2.58 18.58 -12.87
N ARG A 726 -1.90 17.46 -12.92
CA ARG A 726 -0.45 17.37 -12.85
C ARG A 726 0.04 16.58 -14.06
N PHE A 727 1.17 16.99 -14.58
CA PHE A 727 1.79 16.35 -15.74
C PHE A 727 3.30 16.43 -15.61
N PHE A 728 3.96 15.48 -16.20
CA PHE A 728 5.41 15.48 -16.30
C PHE A 728 5.87 15.17 -17.71
N VAL A 729 7.08 15.63 -18.00
CA VAL A 729 7.91 15.18 -19.11
C VAL A 729 9.26 14.85 -18.53
N SER A 730 9.80 13.70 -18.86
CA SER A 730 11.15 13.29 -18.40
C SER A 730 11.89 12.55 -19.50
N MET A 731 13.21 12.72 -19.51
CA MET A 731 14.13 11.93 -20.27
C MET A 731 14.94 11.11 -19.29
N SER A 732 14.69 9.83 -19.24
CA SER A 732 15.43 8.89 -18.38
C SER A 732 16.71 8.46 -19.04
N HIS A 733 17.76 8.22 -18.22
CA HIS A 733 19.04 7.65 -18.64
C HIS A 733 19.72 8.44 -19.75
N VAL A 734 19.78 9.78 -19.61
CA VAL A 734 20.33 10.70 -20.64
C VAL A 734 21.80 10.48 -20.94
N ASN A 735 22.53 9.80 -20.07
CA ASN A 735 23.94 9.48 -20.20
C ASN A 735 24.23 8.07 -20.76
N SER A 736 23.23 7.33 -21.26
CA SER A 736 23.38 5.95 -21.76
C SER A 736 24.47 5.76 -22.83
N GLY A 737 24.72 6.79 -23.63
CA GLY A 737 25.77 6.78 -24.67
C GLY A 737 27.17 7.19 -24.20
N SER A 738 27.37 7.47 -22.87
CA SER A 738 28.61 8.09 -22.35
C SER A 738 29.29 7.21 -21.30
N GLY A 739 30.62 7.15 -21.29
CA GLY A 739 31.40 6.46 -20.26
C GLY A 739 31.31 4.94 -20.32
N SER A 740 31.39 4.31 -19.14
CA SER A 740 31.17 2.87 -18.99
C SER A 740 29.74 2.53 -19.36
N LYS A 741 29.53 1.44 -20.09
CA LYS A 741 28.18 0.97 -20.46
C LYS A 741 27.63 -0.12 -19.52
N MET A 742 28.09 -0.13 -18.26
CA MET A 742 27.65 -1.08 -17.23
C MET A 742 26.30 -0.71 -16.61
N TYR A 743 25.31 -0.43 -17.46
CA TYR A 743 23.97 -0.03 -17.03
C TYR A 743 23.02 -1.22 -16.85
N PHE A 744 23.42 -2.14 -15.97
CA PHE A 744 22.63 -3.31 -15.58
C PHE A 744 22.10 -3.13 -14.16
N LEU A 745 20.85 -3.52 -13.92
CA LEU A 745 20.22 -3.57 -12.60
C LEU A 745 19.93 -5.01 -12.15
N ALA A 746 20.11 -5.99 -13.03
CA ALA A 746 20.24 -7.41 -12.72
C ALA A 746 21.29 -7.99 -13.69
N PRO A 747 22.08 -9.00 -13.29
CA PRO A 747 23.04 -9.66 -14.19
C PRO A 747 22.38 -10.08 -15.50
N HIS A 748 23.00 -9.75 -16.64
CA HIS A 748 22.51 -10.05 -17.99
C HIS A 748 21.20 -9.35 -18.43
N TYR A 749 20.63 -8.49 -17.60
CA TYR A 749 19.44 -7.69 -17.91
C TYR A 749 19.81 -6.21 -17.96
N PRO A 750 20.19 -5.69 -19.13
CA PRO A 750 20.53 -4.28 -19.28
C PRO A 750 19.28 -3.43 -19.09
N THR A 751 19.46 -2.23 -18.53
CA THR A 751 18.38 -1.25 -18.48
C THR A 751 18.16 -0.63 -19.85
N ASN A 752 17.00 -0.04 -20.02
CA ASN A 752 16.68 0.71 -21.22
C ASN A 752 17.64 1.90 -21.38
N THR A 753 17.99 2.25 -22.60
CA THR A 753 18.75 3.47 -22.91
C THR A 753 17.90 4.71 -22.70
N ASN A 754 18.25 5.83 -23.31
CA ASN A 754 17.52 7.08 -23.10
C ASN A 754 16.07 6.98 -23.58
N ILE A 755 15.11 7.31 -22.72
CA ILE A 755 13.69 7.22 -22.97
C ILE A 755 13.01 8.52 -22.64
N LEU A 756 12.24 9.03 -23.59
CA LEU A 756 11.29 10.10 -23.34
C LEU A 756 10.01 9.53 -22.72
N ARG A 757 9.63 10.07 -21.57
CA ARG A 757 8.44 9.69 -20.83
C ARG A 757 7.58 10.90 -20.59
N PHE A 758 6.27 10.72 -20.61
CA PHE A 758 5.32 11.74 -20.20
C PHE A 758 4.14 11.12 -19.48
N GLY A 759 3.52 11.90 -18.59
CA GLY A 759 2.34 11.46 -17.89
C GLY A 759 1.46 12.63 -17.48
N ILE A 760 0.18 12.33 -17.30
CA ILE A 760 -0.84 13.25 -16.83
C ILE A 760 -1.69 12.57 -15.77
N SER A 761 -2.03 13.29 -14.70
CA SER A 761 -3.01 12.87 -13.73
C SER A 761 -3.99 14.00 -13.48
N TRP A 762 -5.27 13.71 -13.57
CA TRP A 762 -6.33 14.70 -13.40
C TRP A 762 -7.30 14.29 -12.30
N ASN A 763 -7.46 15.17 -11.32
CA ASN A 763 -8.40 15.01 -10.22
C ASN A 763 -9.70 15.77 -10.52
N PHE A 764 -10.82 15.04 -10.55
CA PHE A 764 -12.17 15.60 -10.68
C PHE A 764 -12.87 15.53 -9.31
N PHE A 765 -13.16 16.70 -8.74
CA PHE A 765 -13.97 16.88 -7.53
C PHE A 765 -14.49 18.31 -7.50
N ASN A 766 -15.62 18.55 -6.84
CA ASN A 766 -16.21 19.90 -6.73
C ASN A 766 -15.81 20.61 -5.43
#